data_27ee4695d77257502b0cb40135408748
#
_entry.id   27ee4695d77257502b0cb40135408748
#
_cell.length_a   1.000
_cell.length_b   1.000
_cell.length_c   1.000
_cell.angle_alpha   90.00
_cell.angle_beta   90.00
_cell.angle_gamma   90.00
#
_symmetry.space_group_name_H-M   'P 1'
#
loop_
_entity.id
_entity.type
_entity.pdbx_description
1 polymer ?
#
loop_
_entity_poly.entity_id
_entity_poly.type
_entity_poly.pdbx_seq_one_letter_code
_entity_poly.pdbx_strand_id
1 'polypeptide(L)'
;MAKYLVIVESPAKVKTIKKFLGANYDVEASNGHVRDFPKSQFGIDVEHDFEPKYITIRGKGELLAKLRKAAKKADKIYLATDPDREGEAISWHLMQALKEDPKKMHRITFNEITKTAVKSSIKQARDLDMDLVDAQQARRMLDRMVGYTISPLLWAKVKRGLSAGRVQSVALRIICDREDEINAFIPEEYWSLEGDFQVKGEKKPLQAKFYGTDKKMDIHSKEEMDKLLASLKDKEYEINEVKKGERIKNAPLPFTTSTLQQEAAKTLNFSTQKTMRLAQQLYEGIDIKGNGTVGVISYLRTDSTRISEEADAAAREYITAQYGEDYVSKSEKTVKKGQKIQDAHEAIRPTDISRTPAVLKESLSRDQFRLYQLIWRRFAASRMAPAKYETTSVKIGADQYIFTVSASKIIFDGFMYVYTDEEDQKKGNVLNQSLERGMKLSLKELKPEQHFTQPPAHYTEASLVKTMEELGIGRPSTYAPTITTIISRRYVAKEQKNLYVTELGEVVNNIMKQAFPSIVDVNFTATMEGLLDCVAAGTVKWKTVVSNFYPDLKKDVDAAEEELEKVDIQDEVTDVICENCGRHMVIKYGPHGRFLACPGFPECKNTKPYFEKIGVACPKCGKEIVLKKTKKGRKYYGCEDNPDCDFMSWQKPSAKKCPKCGSYMVEKGNKLVCSQETCGYVEAKDEKE
;
A
#
# COMPACT_ATOMS: atom_id res chain seq x y z
N MET A 1 33.76 17.46 29.09
CA MET A 1 32.76 17.92 28.10
C MET A 1 32.83 17.01 26.90
N ALA A 2 31.70 16.77 26.24
CA ALA A 2 31.71 15.97 25.01
C ALA A 2 32.52 16.66 23.93
N LYS A 3 33.39 15.90 23.27
CA LYS A 3 34.35 16.38 22.28
C LYS A 3 33.78 16.51 20.87
N TYR A 4 32.73 15.71 20.60
CA TYR A 4 32.08 15.54 19.30
C TYR A 4 30.58 15.79 19.40
N LEU A 5 30.00 16.44 18.38
CA LEU A 5 28.58 16.63 18.24
C LEU A 5 28.04 15.71 17.11
N VAL A 6 26.99 14.97 17.38
CA VAL A 6 26.27 14.18 16.36
C VAL A 6 24.87 14.74 16.25
N ILE A 7 24.45 15.13 15.04
CA ILE A 7 23.11 15.66 14.78
C ILE A 7 22.33 14.63 13.96
N VAL A 8 21.27 14.11 14.55
CA VAL A 8 20.35 13.16 13.94
C VAL A 8 19.05 13.84 13.50
N GLU A 9 18.25 13.17 12.70
CA GLU A 9 17.02 13.73 12.17
C GLU A 9 15.88 13.78 13.20
N SER A 10 15.75 12.74 14.05
CA SER A 10 14.63 12.61 14.98
C SER A 10 15.08 12.42 16.44
N PRO A 11 14.26 12.88 17.42
CA PRO A 11 14.53 12.67 18.84
C PRO A 11 14.60 11.19 19.25
N ALA A 12 13.89 10.32 18.55
CA ALA A 12 13.90 8.89 18.84
C ALA A 12 15.30 8.29 18.65
N LYS A 13 16.03 8.72 17.60
CA LYS A 13 17.41 8.29 17.34
C LYS A 13 18.43 8.78 18.37
N VAL A 14 18.18 9.92 19.01
CA VAL A 14 19.11 10.51 19.98
C VAL A 14 19.44 9.53 21.10
N LYS A 15 18.40 8.96 21.74
CA LYS A 15 18.55 8.03 22.87
C LYS A 15 19.36 6.81 22.50
N THR A 16 19.07 6.23 21.33
CA THR A 16 19.71 5.02 20.82
C THR A 16 21.19 5.27 20.49
N ILE A 17 21.47 6.30 19.70
CA ILE A 17 22.82 6.60 19.20
C ILE A 17 23.73 7.09 20.32
N LYS A 18 23.25 7.93 21.24
CA LYS A 18 24.02 8.38 22.40
C LYS A 18 24.54 7.22 23.25
N LYS A 19 23.70 6.19 23.46
CA LYS A 19 24.09 4.99 24.19
C LYS A 19 25.21 4.21 23.49
N PHE A 20 25.22 4.18 22.15
CA PHE A 20 26.24 3.46 21.38
C PHE A 20 27.58 4.16 21.33
N LEU A 21 27.57 5.51 21.32
CA LEU A 21 28.77 6.33 21.14
C LEU A 21 29.51 6.68 22.45
N GLY A 22 28.78 6.73 23.58
CA GLY A 22 29.35 7.01 24.89
C GLY A 22 29.57 8.51 25.17
N ALA A 23 30.30 8.82 26.29
CA ALA A 23 30.37 10.14 26.91
C ALA A 23 31.08 11.21 26.07
N ASN A 24 31.96 10.82 25.13
CA ASN A 24 32.72 11.78 24.29
C ASN A 24 31.86 12.42 23.20
N TYR A 25 30.64 11.92 22.99
CA TYR A 25 29.71 12.39 21.98
C TYR A 25 28.48 13.02 22.61
N ASP A 26 28.16 14.22 22.18
CA ASP A 26 26.83 14.80 22.40
C ASP A 26 25.98 14.52 21.20
N VAL A 27 24.70 14.10 21.42
CA VAL A 27 23.78 13.73 20.36
C VAL A 27 22.53 14.57 20.46
N GLU A 28 22.23 15.30 19.40
CA GLU A 28 21.10 16.23 19.30
C GLU A 28 20.25 15.91 18.06
N ALA A 29 18.98 16.34 18.08
CA ALA A 29 18.08 16.14 16.94
C ALA A 29 17.77 17.47 16.24
N SER A 30 17.70 17.45 14.92
CA SER A 30 17.21 18.57 14.09
C SER A 30 15.68 18.65 14.01
N ASN A 31 15.00 17.54 14.36
CA ASN A 31 13.56 17.38 14.18
C ASN A 31 13.11 17.60 12.72
N GLY A 32 13.82 17.00 11.77
CA GLY A 32 13.63 17.15 10.33
C GLY A 32 14.32 18.42 9.78
N HIS A 33 13.79 18.95 8.68
CA HIS A 33 14.32 20.17 8.05
C HIS A 33 14.31 21.38 8.98
N VAL A 34 15.35 22.20 8.90
CA VAL A 34 15.49 23.45 9.64
C VAL A 34 15.28 24.69 8.76
N ARG A 35 15.39 24.55 7.44
CA ARG A 35 15.16 25.58 6.42
C ARG A 35 14.23 25.03 5.35
N ASP A 36 13.40 25.90 4.77
CA ASP A 36 12.53 25.59 3.63
C ASP A 36 12.18 26.90 2.90
N PHE A 37 11.47 26.80 1.78
CA PHE A 37 10.89 27.96 1.08
C PHE A 37 9.90 28.72 1.97
N PRO A 38 9.79 30.06 1.82
CA PRO A 38 8.76 30.82 2.50
C PRO A 38 7.36 30.35 2.10
N LYS A 39 6.45 30.21 3.09
CA LYS A 39 5.09 29.70 2.81
C LYS A 39 4.24 30.62 1.95
N SER A 40 4.44 31.93 2.09
CA SER A 40 3.62 33.00 1.46
C SER A 40 4.23 33.60 0.19
N GLN A 41 5.37 33.10 -0.25
CA GLN A 41 6.07 33.60 -1.44
C GLN A 41 6.50 32.42 -2.30
N PHE A 42 6.67 32.62 -3.59
CA PHE A 42 7.15 31.60 -4.50
C PHE A 42 8.52 31.05 -4.07
N GLY A 43 9.43 31.93 -3.73
CA GLY A 43 10.72 31.58 -3.12
C GLY A 43 11.75 31.03 -4.10
N ILE A 44 11.50 31.16 -5.41
CA ILE A 44 12.43 30.80 -6.48
C ILE A 44 12.62 32.02 -7.34
N ASP A 45 13.86 32.46 -7.55
CA ASP A 45 14.19 33.59 -8.40
C ASP A 45 14.42 33.11 -9.84
N VAL A 46 13.37 33.22 -10.66
CA VAL A 46 13.37 32.71 -12.03
C VAL A 46 14.28 33.53 -12.95
N GLU A 47 14.45 34.84 -12.66
CA GLU A 47 15.25 35.74 -13.47
C GLU A 47 16.75 35.58 -13.18
N HIS A 48 17.12 35.13 -11.98
CA HIS A 48 18.50 34.86 -11.58
C HIS A 48 18.78 33.36 -11.45
N ASP A 49 18.68 32.65 -12.54
CA ASP A 49 19.10 31.25 -12.69
C ASP A 49 18.46 30.30 -11.66
N PHE A 50 17.18 30.53 -11.33
CA PHE A 50 16.38 29.71 -10.40
C PHE A 50 16.96 29.62 -8.99
N GLU A 51 17.62 30.68 -8.50
CA GLU A 51 18.18 30.69 -7.14
C GLU A 51 17.09 30.50 -6.07
N PRO A 52 17.24 29.48 -5.18
CA PRO A 52 16.26 29.20 -4.14
C PRO A 52 16.41 30.10 -2.92
N LYS A 53 15.35 30.76 -2.50
CA LYS A 53 15.32 31.55 -1.28
C LYS A 53 14.90 30.68 -0.08
N TYR A 54 15.86 30.09 0.60
CA TYR A 54 15.60 29.33 1.82
C TYR A 54 15.56 30.22 3.05
N ILE A 55 14.54 30.03 3.89
CA ILE A 55 14.42 30.68 5.20
C ILE A 55 14.39 29.65 6.33
N THR A 56 14.69 30.06 7.54
CA THR A 56 14.49 29.24 8.73
C THR A 56 13.01 28.94 8.91
N ILE A 57 12.65 27.69 9.09
CA ILE A 57 11.28 27.26 9.34
C ILE A 57 10.78 27.89 10.66
N ARG A 58 9.56 28.47 10.63
CA ARG A 58 8.95 29.07 11.82
C ARG A 58 8.88 28.05 12.96
N GLY A 59 9.34 28.44 14.15
CA GLY A 59 9.42 27.59 15.34
C GLY A 59 10.73 26.81 15.47
N LYS A 60 11.66 26.89 14.50
CA LYS A 60 12.98 26.24 14.58
C LYS A 60 14.10 27.15 15.16
N GLY A 61 13.80 28.40 15.45
CA GLY A 61 14.83 29.38 15.93
C GLY A 61 15.51 28.93 17.21
N GLU A 62 14.78 28.55 18.23
CA GLU A 62 15.33 28.09 19.52
C GLU A 62 16.15 26.80 19.36
N LEU A 63 15.65 25.85 18.56
CA LEU A 63 16.38 24.63 18.24
C LEU A 63 17.73 24.94 17.57
N LEU A 64 17.73 25.81 16.57
CA LEU A 64 18.96 26.23 15.89
C LEU A 64 19.93 26.99 16.84
N ALA A 65 19.43 27.82 17.75
CA ALA A 65 20.26 28.47 18.76
C ALA A 65 20.92 27.43 19.68
N LYS A 66 20.16 26.40 20.11
CA LYS A 66 20.72 25.28 20.89
C LYS A 66 21.78 24.52 20.12
N LEU A 67 21.49 24.14 18.86
CA LEU A 67 22.44 23.42 18.02
C LEU A 67 23.71 24.22 17.74
N ARG A 68 23.62 25.52 17.47
CA ARG A 68 24.80 26.43 17.31
C ARG A 68 25.65 26.48 18.57
N LYS A 69 25.01 26.55 19.74
CA LYS A 69 25.73 26.55 21.03
C LYS A 69 26.50 25.24 21.25
N ALA A 70 25.93 24.11 20.87
CA ALA A 70 26.56 22.80 20.92
C ALA A 70 27.68 22.68 19.87
N ALA A 71 27.46 23.14 18.65
CA ALA A 71 28.40 23.11 17.53
C ALA A 71 29.69 23.89 17.83
N LYS A 72 29.59 25.11 18.46
CA LYS A 72 30.74 25.92 18.87
C LYS A 72 31.67 25.20 19.84
N LYS A 73 31.13 24.29 20.67
CA LYS A 73 31.90 23.58 21.70
C LYS A 73 32.55 22.30 21.18
N ALA A 74 32.10 21.81 20.02
CA ALA A 74 32.55 20.56 19.45
C ALA A 74 33.77 20.74 18.56
N ASP A 75 34.73 19.82 18.65
CA ASP A 75 35.91 19.76 17.78
C ASP A 75 35.52 19.27 16.37
N LYS A 76 34.56 18.31 16.31
CA LYS A 76 33.97 17.80 15.07
C LYS A 76 32.47 17.64 15.21
N ILE A 77 31.76 17.83 14.10
CA ILE A 77 30.30 17.71 13.98
C ILE A 77 29.99 16.62 12.96
N TYR A 78 29.22 15.61 13.36
CA TYR A 78 28.78 14.56 12.49
C TYR A 78 27.29 14.75 12.17
N LEU A 79 26.97 14.88 10.88
CA LEU A 79 25.61 15.01 10.37
C LEU A 79 25.08 13.60 10.04
N ALA A 80 24.26 13.06 10.93
CA ALA A 80 23.82 11.66 10.97
C ALA A 80 22.32 11.50 10.64
N THR A 81 21.88 12.20 9.61
CA THR A 81 20.51 12.06 9.06
C THR A 81 20.37 10.80 8.22
N ASP A 82 19.17 10.44 7.78
CA ASP A 82 18.90 9.21 7.03
C ASP A 82 19.76 9.08 5.75
N PRO A 83 19.99 7.85 5.26
CA PRO A 83 20.88 7.59 4.13
C PRO A 83 20.20 7.80 2.77
N ASP A 84 19.26 8.75 2.67
CA ASP A 84 18.58 9.11 1.43
C ASP A 84 18.84 10.57 1.03
N ARG A 85 18.34 10.98 -0.16
CA ARG A 85 18.50 12.36 -0.66
C ARG A 85 17.87 13.41 0.27
N GLU A 86 16.82 13.04 1.01
CA GLU A 86 16.18 13.91 1.98
C GLU A 86 17.09 14.17 3.19
N GLY A 87 17.72 13.09 3.72
CA GLY A 87 18.71 13.20 4.79
C GLY A 87 19.95 13.99 4.37
N GLU A 88 20.42 13.84 3.12
CA GLU A 88 21.52 14.61 2.59
C GLU A 88 21.19 16.12 2.54
N ALA A 89 19.99 16.47 2.08
CA ALA A 89 19.51 17.86 2.05
C ALA A 89 19.33 18.45 3.47
N ILE A 90 18.81 17.66 4.43
CA ILE A 90 18.72 18.09 5.83
C ILE A 90 20.12 18.40 6.37
N SER A 91 21.11 17.55 6.11
CA SER A 91 22.50 17.75 6.50
C SER A 91 23.09 19.02 5.87
N TRP A 92 22.85 19.27 4.59
CA TRP A 92 23.26 20.49 3.90
C TRP A 92 22.62 21.73 4.51
N HIS A 93 21.31 21.70 4.77
CA HIS A 93 20.62 22.82 5.44
C HIS A 93 21.15 23.08 6.85
N LEU A 94 21.52 22.05 7.60
CA LEU A 94 22.17 22.18 8.90
C LEU A 94 23.54 22.82 8.77
N MET A 95 24.37 22.37 7.82
CA MET A 95 25.68 22.95 7.57
C MET A 95 25.60 24.46 7.32
N GLN A 96 24.66 24.88 6.46
CA GLN A 96 24.43 26.29 6.20
C GLN A 96 23.87 27.05 7.42
N ALA A 97 23.01 26.42 8.20
CA ALA A 97 22.35 27.08 9.33
C ALA A 97 23.24 27.20 10.59
N LEU A 98 24.14 26.28 10.80
CA LEU A 98 25.01 26.27 11.99
C LEU A 98 26.06 27.37 11.97
N LYS A 99 26.51 27.83 10.79
CA LYS A 99 27.50 28.91 10.60
C LYS A 99 28.87 28.60 11.27
N GLU A 100 29.26 27.33 11.27
CA GLU A 100 30.57 26.85 11.72
C GLU A 100 31.48 26.55 10.51
N ASP A 101 32.77 26.33 10.77
CA ASP A 101 33.73 25.93 9.73
C ASP A 101 33.28 24.63 9.05
N PRO A 102 33.04 24.59 7.72
CA PRO A 102 32.66 23.38 7.01
C PRO A 102 33.65 22.22 7.23
N LYS A 103 34.93 22.49 7.46
CA LYS A 103 35.94 21.46 7.71
C LYS A 103 35.73 20.67 9.02
N LYS A 104 34.92 21.20 9.93
CA LYS A 104 34.53 20.50 11.16
C LYS A 104 33.34 19.57 10.96
N MET A 105 32.59 19.70 9.85
CA MET A 105 31.33 19.03 9.60
C MET A 105 31.51 17.88 8.63
N HIS A 106 31.13 16.68 9.06
CA HIS A 106 31.25 15.47 8.28
C HIS A 106 29.92 14.74 8.22
N ARG A 107 29.62 14.14 7.08
CA ARG A 107 28.44 13.31 6.86
C ARG A 107 28.72 11.87 7.28
N ILE A 108 27.83 11.28 8.06
CA ILE A 108 27.81 9.84 8.34
C ILE A 108 26.45 9.24 8.01
N THR A 109 26.47 8.06 7.43
CA THR A 109 25.26 7.31 7.04
C THR A 109 25.35 5.89 7.55
N PHE A 110 24.19 5.30 7.88
CA PHE A 110 24.09 3.90 8.26
C PHE A 110 22.70 3.37 7.86
N ASN A 111 22.68 2.15 7.32
CA ASN A 111 21.46 1.50 6.88
C ASN A 111 20.68 0.84 8.03
N GLU A 112 21.26 0.74 9.20
CA GLU A 112 20.65 0.19 10.41
C GLU A 112 21.19 0.88 11.66
N ILE A 113 20.35 1.00 12.69
CA ILE A 113 20.72 1.65 13.95
C ILE A 113 21.16 0.58 14.96
N THR A 114 22.31 0.00 14.70
CA THR A 114 23.02 -0.94 15.59
C THR A 114 24.33 -0.32 16.09
N LYS A 115 24.85 -0.85 17.20
CA LYS A 115 26.11 -0.35 17.79
C LYS A 115 27.28 -0.45 16.80
N THR A 116 27.34 -1.56 16.05
CA THR A 116 28.39 -1.82 15.06
C THR A 116 28.30 -0.85 13.89
N ALA A 117 27.11 -0.73 13.27
CA ALA A 117 26.90 0.14 12.12
C ALA A 117 27.18 1.62 12.46
N VAL A 118 26.67 2.10 13.61
CA VAL A 118 26.91 3.50 14.04
C VAL A 118 28.36 3.76 14.34
N LYS A 119 29.11 2.85 14.96
CA LYS A 119 30.55 3.03 15.21
C LYS A 119 31.39 2.94 13.94
N SER A 120 31.01 2.08 13.02
CA SER A 120 31.67 1.95 11.71
C SER A 120 31.47 3.21 10.87
N SER A 121 30.28 3.79 10.86
CA SER A 121 29.96 4.98 10.07
C SER A 121 30.82 6.21 10.47
N ILE A 122 31.19 6.34 11.74
CA ILE A 122 32.10 7.43 12.19
C ILE A 122 33.49 7.29 11.56
N LYS A 123 33.96 6.06 11.37
CA LYS A 123 35.26 5.81 10.71
C LYS A 123 35.21 6.08 9.22
N GLN A 124 34.03 6.03 8.63
CA GLN A 124 33.74 6.23 7.22
C GLN A 124 33.10 7.61 6.94
N ALA A 125 33.31 8.57 7.86
CA ALA A 125 32.81 9.92 7.70
C ALA A 125 33.31 10.54 6.39
N ARG A 126 32.44 11.22 5.66
CA ARG A 126 32.68 11.79 4.34
C ARG A 126 32.17 13.23 4.25
N ASP A 127 32.45 13.90 3.18
CA ASP A 127 31.84 15.16 2.82
C ASP A 127 30.37 14.92 2.37
N LEU A 128 29.58 15.99 2.27
CA LEU A 128 28.24 15.94 1.70
C LEU A 128 28.31 15.56 0.23
N ASP A 129 27.37 14.72 -0.18
CA ASP A 129 27.12 14.40 -1.57
C ASP A 129 26.21 15.49 -2.18
N MET A 130 26.82 16.41 -2.93
CA MET A 130 26.10 17.54 -3.49
C MET A 130 25.15 17.13 -4.62
N ASP A 131 25.40 16.01 -5.31
CA ASP A 131 24.48 15.51 -6.35
C ASP A 131 23.15 15.03 -5.72
N LEU A 132 23.21 14.37 -4.55
CA LEU A 132 22.01 14.03 -3.78
C LEU A 132 21.29 15.27 -3.25
N VAL A 133 22.02 16.28 -2.78
CA VAL A 133 21.44 17.58 -2.35
C VAL A 133 20.73 18.24 -3.53
N ASP A 134 21.38 18.31 -4.67
CA ASP A 134 20.85 18.92 -5.89
C ASP A 134 19.60 18.20 -6.42
N ALA A 135 19.58 16.87 -6.35
CA ALA A 135 18.42 16.07 -6.70
C ALA A 135 17.21 16.37 -5.79
N GLN A 136 17.44 16.53 -4.49
CA GLN A 136 16.40 16.90 -3.54
C GLN A 136 15.94 18.34 -3.77
N GLN A 137 16.86 19.29 -4.02
CA GLN A 137 16.53 20.67 -4.35
C GLN A 137 15.67 20.75 -5.61
N ALA A 138 16.09 20.09 -6.70
CA ALA A 138 15.34 20.05 -7.94
C ALA A 138 13.91 19.52 -7.70
N ARG A 139 13.78 18.42 -6.99
CA ARG A 139 12.48 17.86 -6.62
C ARG A 139 11.63 18.87 -5.86
N ARG A 140 12.20 19.47 -4.81
CA ARG A 140 11.50 20.43 -3.97
C ARG A 140 11.07 21.67 -4.75
N MET A 141 11.87 22.12 -5.71
CA MET A 141 11.55 23.24 -6.59
C MET A 141 10.45 22.90 -7.58
N LEU A 142 10.50 21.74 -8.24
CA LEU A 142 9.45 21.28 -9.14
C LEU A 142 8.11 21.14 -8.42
N ASP A 143 8.10 20.53 -7.23
CA ASP A 143 6.89 20.39 -6.42
C ASP A 143 6.40 21.77 -5.94
N ARG A 144 7.31 22.72 -5.67
CA ARG A 144 6.97 24.10 -5.33
C ARG A 144 6.36 24.85 -6.50
N MET A 145 6.95 24.73 -7.69
CA MET A 145 6.43 25.36 -8.92
C MET A 145 4.99 24.91 -9.17
N VAL A 146 4.78 23.60 -9.28
CA VAL A 146 3.43 23.04 -9.53
C VAL A 146 2.46 23.41 -8.42
N GLY A 147 2.82 23.17 -7.16
CA GLY A 147 1.92 23.39 -6.03
C GLY A 147 1.56 24.86 -5.79
N TYR A 148 2.50 25.77 -6.00
CA TYR A 148 2.31 27.20 -5.73
C TYR A 148 1.56 27.92 -6.86
N THR A 149 1.69 27.47 -8.11
CA THR A 149 1.01 28.09 -9.26
C THR A 149 -0.37 27.48 -9.49
N ILE A 150 -0.52 26.17 -9.48
CA ILE A 150 -1.79 25.51 -9.81
C ILE A 150 -2.77 25.51 -8.62
N SER A 151 -2.31 25.39 -7.37
CA SER A 151 -3.23 25.33 -6.22
C SER A 151 -4.07 26.60 -6.05
N PRO A 152 -3.53 27.84 -6.18
CA PRO A 152 -4.34 29.07 -6.17
C PRO A 152 -5.39 29.12 -7.29
N LEU A 153 -5.05 28.63 -8.49
CA LEU A 153 -5.98 28.53 -9.60
C LEU A 153 -7.17 27.61 -9.24
N LEU A 154 -6.90 26.45 -8.67
CA LEU A 154 -7.94 25.56 -8.17
C LEU A 154 -8.81 26.23 -7.07
N TRP A 155 -8.21 27.09 -6.25
CA TRP A 155 -8.98 27.83 -5.23
C TRP A 155 -9.92 28.88 -5.85
N ALA A 156 -9.47 29.54 -6.90
CA ALA A 156 -10.25 30.55 -7.61
C ALA A 156 -11.38 29.91 -8.43
N LYS A 157 -11.08 28.82 -9.11
CA LYS A 157 -12.00 28.18 -10.07
C LYS A 157 -12.92 27.13 -9.45
N VAL A 158 -12.55 26.52 -8.31
CA VAL A 158 -13.33 25.46 -7.65
C VAL A 158 -13.58 25.80 -6.18
N LYS A 159 -12.58 25.63 -5.30
CA LYS A 159 -12.75 25.75 -3.85
C LYS A 159 -11.43 25.93 -3.12
N ARG A 160 -11.42 26.77 -2.09
CA ARG A 160 -10.24 26.93 -1.20
C ARG A 160 -9.84 25.63 -0.52
N GLY A 161 -8.52 25.45 -0.35
CA GLY A 161 -7.93 24.29 0.34
C GLY A 161 -7.62 23.10 -0.56
N LEU A 162 -7.86 23.18 -1.86
CA LEU A 162 -7.42 22.20 -2.84
C LEU A 162 -5.91 22.33 -3.08
N SER A 163 -5.30 21.29 -3.58
CA SER A 163 -3.88 21.31 -3.97
C SER A 163 -3.64 20.45 -5.20
N ALA A 164 -2.74 20.92 -6.06
CA ALA A 164 -2.15 20.13 -7.13
C ALA A 164 -0.70 19.78 -6.78
N GLY A 165 -0.20 18.71 -7.38
CA GLY A 165 1.19 18.29 -7.26
C GLY A 165 1.46 17.19 -8.27
N ARG A 166 2.68 17.12 -8.82
CA ARG A 166 3.03 16.19 -9.91
C ARG A 166 2.56 14.76 -9.63
N VAL A 167 3.07 14.15 -8.59
CA VAL A 167 2.77 12.74 -8.26
C VAL A 167 1.33 12.54 -7.79
N GLN A 168 0.79 13.49 -7.00
CA GLN A 168 -0.58 13.35 -6.48
C GLN A 168 -1.64 13.47 -7.58
N SER A 169 -1.43 14.36 -8.57
CA SER A 169 -2.40 14.55 -9.64
C SER A 169 -2.42 13.36 -10.61
N VAL A 170 -1.26 12.77 -10.89
CA VAL A 170 -1.18 11.53 -11.68
C VAL A 170 -1.77 10.34 -10.91
N ALA A 171 -1.54 10.23 -9.62
CA ALA A 171 -2.16 9.18 -8.80
C ALA A 171 -3.69 9.29 -8.79
N LEU A 172 -4.24 10.51 -8.73
CA LEU A 172 -5.67 10.76 -8.88
C LEU A 172 -6.17 10.34 -10.26
N ARG A 173 -5.46 10.74 -11.33
CA ARG A 173 -5.81 10.37 -12.70
C ARG A 173 -5.88 8.86 -12.90
N ILE A 174 -4.90 8.10 -12.39
CA ILE A 174 -4.88 6.63 -12.48
C ILE A 174 -6.16 6.03 -11.87
N ILE A 175 -6.62 6.59 -10.74
CA ILE A 175 -7.86 6.12 -10.09
C ILE A 175 -9.08 6.50 -10.92
N CYS A 176 -9.14 7.75 -11.45
CA CYS A 176 -10.25 8.19 -12.31
C CYS A 176 -10.34 7.36 -13.58
N ASP A 177 -9.23 7.14 -14.28
CA ASP A 177 -9.20 6.33 -15.49
C ASP A 177 -9.69 4.89 -15.22
N ARG A 178 -9.41 4.33 -14.02
CA ARG A 178 -9.94 3.03 -13.58
C ARG A 178 -11.45 3.06 -13.32
N GLU A 179 -11.99 4.12 -12.73
CA GLU A 179 -13.43 4.29 -12.54
C GLU A 179 -14.14 4.40 -13.90
N ASP A 180 -13.53 5.11 -14.87
CA ASP A 180 -14.04 5.20 -16.23
C ASP A 180 -14.07 3.81 -16.90
N GLU A 181 -13.01 3.00 -16.75
CA GLU A 181 -12.98 1.59 -17.22
C GLU A 181 -14.10 0.74 -16.60
N ILE A 182 -14.31 0.89 -15.28
CA ILE A 182 -15.35 0.14 -14.55
C ILE A 182 -16.74 0.56 -15.04
N ASN A 183 -16.98 1.85 -15.19
CA ASN A 183 -18.28 2.39 -15.60
C ASN A 183 -18.62 2.08 -17.07
N ALA A 184 -17.61 2.00 -17.93
CA ALA A 184 -17.76 1.65 -19.34
C ALA A 184 -17.81 0.13 -19.59
N PHE A 185 -17.57 -0.69 -18.56
CA PHE A 185 -17.47 -2.13 -18.71
C PHE A 185 -18.84 -2.75 -19.01
N ILE A 186 -18.87 -3.57 -20.04
CA ILE A 186 -20.04 -4.35 -20.44
C ILE A 186 -19.74 -5.82 -20.13
N PRO A 187 -20.51 -6.47 -19.22
CA PRO A 187 -20.33 -7.88 -18.94
C PRO A 187 -20.63 -8.76 -20.16
N GLU A 188 -19.75 -9.68 -20.48
CA GLU A 188 -19.89 -10.66 -21.53
C GLU A 188 -20.20 -12.03 -20.92
N GLU A 189 -21.20 -12.72 -21.46
CA GLU A 189 -21.58 -14.06 -21.05
C GLU A 189 -20.54 -15.08 -21.50
N TYR A 190 -20.18 -16.00 -20.61
CA TYR A 190 -19.43 -17.20 -20.95
C TYR A 190 -19.85 -18.37 -20.06
N TRP A 191 -19.58 -19.57 -20.51
CA TRP A 191 -19.95 -20.79 -19.84
C TRP A 191 -18.74 -21.65 -19.52
N SER A 192 -18.80 -22.35 -18.37
CA SER A 192 -17.88 -23.42 -18.03
C SER A 192 -18.63 -24.74 -17.88
N LEU A 193 -17.92 -25.82 -18.14
CA LEU A 193 -18.47 -27.17 -17.98
C LEU A 193 -17.49 -27.99 -17.12
N GLU A 194 -17.99 -28.53 -16.02
CA GLU A 194 -17.26 -29.49 -15.20
C GLU A 194 -17.97 -30.87 -15.31
N GLY A 195 -17.16 -31.93 -15.30
CA GLY A 195 -17.65 -33.30 -15.28
C GLY A 195 -17.20 -34.06 -14.04
N ASP A 196 -18.10 -34.75 -13.39
CA ASP A 196 -17.81 -35.67 -12.29
C ASP A 196 -17.67 -37.09 -12.85
N PHE A 197 -16.44 -37.62 -12.83
CA PHE A 197 -16.11 -38.92 -13.40
C PHE A 197 -15.80 -39.93 -12.28
N GLN A 198 -16.50 -41.07 -12.30
CA GLN A 198 -16.27 -42.15 -11.36
C GLN A 198 -15.13 -43.04 -11.82
N VAL A 199 -14.10 -43.14 -11.01
CA VAL A 199 -13.02 -44.11 -11.14
C VAL A 199 -13.43 -45.39 -10.44
N LYS A 200 -13.25 -46.53 -11.08
CA LYS A 200 -13.60 -47.84 -10.51
C LYS A 200 -12.84 -48.09 -9.22
N GLY A 201 -13.56 -48.39 -8.15
CA GLY A 201 -12.98 -48.68 -6.82
C GLY A 201 -12.81 -47.43 -5.93
N GLU A 202 -13.03 -46.21 -6.44
CA GLU A 202 -12.88 -44.99 -5.69
C GLU A 202 -14.24 -44.49 -5.15
N LYS A 203 -14.24 -43.91 -3.93
CA LYS A 203 -15.45 -43.38 -3.30
C LYS A 203 -15.85 -42.00 -3.83
N LYS A 204 -14.87 -41.16 -4.21
CA LYS A 204 -15.12 -39.80 -4.67
C LYS A 204 -14.94 -39.71 -6.19
N PRO A 205 -15.80 -39.00 -6.90
CA PRO A 205 -15.62 -38.78 -8.32
C PRO A 205 -14.41 -37.86 -8.58
N LEU A 206 -13.81 -38.02 -9.73
CA LEU A 206 -12.78 -37.17 -10.26
C LEU A 206 -13.43 -35.97 -10.96
N GLN A 207 -13.25 -34.77 -10.47
CA GLN A 207 -13.79 -33.56 -11.06
C GLN A 207 -12.81 -33.02 -12.12
N ALA A 208 -13.27 -32.91 -13.35
CA ALA A 208 -12.46 -32.41 -14.45
C ALA A 208 -13.19 -31.31 -15.21
N LYS A 209 -12.45 -30.30 -15.67
CA LYS A 209 -12.96 -29.18 -16.46
C LYS A 209 -12.88 -29.48 -17.93
N PHE A 210 -13.93 -29.12 -18.65
CA PHE A 210 -13.93 -29.17 -20.10
C PHE A 210 -12.84 -28.24 -20.65
N TYR A 211 -12.09 -28.73 -21.59
CA TYR A 211 -11.02 -27.98 -22.24
C TYR A 211 -11.39 -27.58 -23.67
N GLY A 212 -11.99 -28.48 -24.38
CA GLY A 212 -12.34 -28.33 -25.80
C GLY A 212 -12.03 -29.60 -26.57
N THR A 213 -11.39 -29.47 -27.70
CA THR A 213 -10.88 -30.57 -28.51
C THR A 213 -9.33 -30.63 -28.39
N ASP A 214 -8.61 -30.68 -29.49
CA ASP A 214 -7.15 -30.44 -29.55
C ASP A 214 -6.77 -28.99 -29.17
N LYS A 215 -7.73 -28.06 -29.28
CA LYS A 215 -7.62 -26.65 -28.87
C LYS A 215 -8.64 -26.33 -27.80
N LYS A 216 -8.28 -25.33 -26.98
CA LYS A 216 -9.23 -24.78 -26.00
C LYS A 216 -10.43 -24.20 -26.72
N MET A 217 -11.61 -24.52 -26.20
CA MET A 217 -12.90 -23.97 -26.65
C MET A 217 -13.47 -23.05 -25.58
N ASP A 218 -13.80 -21.85 -25.98
CA ASP A 218 -14.56 -20.92 -25.14
C ASP A 218 -16.04 -20.99 -25.58
N ILE A 219 -16.95 -21.01 -24.62
CA ILE A 219 -18.38 -21.17 -24.84
C ILE A 219 -19.08 -19.90 -24.43
N HIS A 220 -19.73 -19.22 -25.37
CA HIS A 220 -20.24 -17.86 -25.19
C HIS A 220 -21.77 -17.77 -25.05
N SER A 221 -22.50 -18.87 -25.25
CA SER A 221 -23.97 -18.87 -25.15
C SER A 221 -24.52 -20.17 -24.60
N LYS A 222 -25.74 -20.08 -24.13
CA LYS A 222 -26.51 -21.28 -23.71
C LYS A 222 -26.72 -22.27 -24.86
N GLU A 223 -26.97 -21.78 -26.07
CA GLU A 223 -27.17 -22.58 -27.24
C GLU A 223 -25.93 -23.41 -27.61
N GLU A 224 -24.73 -22.82 -27.47
CA GLU A 224 -23.48 -23.55 -27.65
C GLU A 224 -23.28 -24.60 -26.57
N MET A 225 -23.58 -24.27 -25.31
CA MET A 225 -23.52 -25.21 -24.19
C MET A 225 -24.50 -26.38 -24.39
N ASP A 226 -25.74 -26.11 -24.77
CA ASP A 226 -26.77 -27.16 -25.01
C ASP A 226 -26.35 -28.11 -26.15
N LYS A 227 -25.75 -27.58 -27.23
CA LYS A 227 -25.16 -28.38 -28.32
C LYS A 227 -24.03 -29.27 -27.85
N LEU A 228 -23.13 -28.70 -27.01
CA LEU A 228 -22.03 -29.46 -26.43
C LEU A 228 -22.52 -30.56 -25.51
N LEU A 229 -23.49 -30.30 -24.64
CA LEU A 229 -24.09 -31.29 -23.75
C LEU A 229 -24.74 -32.43 -24.56
N ALA A 230 -25.45 -32.09 -25.63
CA ALA A 230 -26.04 -33.09 -26.53
C ALA A 230 -24.98 -33.97 -27.20
N SER A 231 -23.85 -33.39 -27.60
CA SER A 231 -22.75 -34.12 -28.23
C SER A 231 -21.94 -35.00 -27.24
N LEU A 232 -21.97 -34.68 -25.95
CA LEU A 232 -21.33 -35.47 -24.88
C LEU A 232 -22.24 -36.57 -24.32
N LYS A 233 -23.52 -36.56 -24.66
CA LYS A 233 -24.46 -37.56 -24.21
C LYS A 233 -24.08 -38.95 -24.76
N ASP A 234 -24.16 -39.95 -23.90
CA ASP A 234 -23.91 -41.36 -24.23
C ASP A 234 -22.46 -41.65 -24.75
N LYS A 235 -21.49 -40.76 -24.54
CA LYS A 235 -20.09 -40.99 -24.91
C LYS A 235 -19.38 -41.87 -23.89
N GLU A 236 -18.41 -42.63 -24.35
CA GLU A 236 -17.45 -43.33 -23.49
C GLU A 236 -16.35 -42.37 -23.09
N TYR A 237 -15.96 -42.44 -21.82
CA TYR A 237 -14.91 -41.62 -21.25
C TYR A 237 -13.69 -42.45 -20.87
N GLU A 238 -12.51 -42.05 -21.34
CA GLU A 238 -11.28 -42.76 -21.12
C GLU A 238 -10.16 -41.79 -20.79
N ILE A 239 -9.23 -42.20 -19.93
CA ILE A 239 -8.01 -41.41 -19.65
C ILE A 239 -7.04 -41.52 -20.84
N ASN A 240 -6.93 -40.45 -21.60
CA ASN A 240 -6.06 -40.38 -22.77
C ASN A 240 -4.59 -40.14 -22.40
N GLU A 241 -4.35 -39.34 -21.36
CA GLU A 241 -3.01 -38.95 -20.94
C GLU A 241 -2.95 -38.73 -19.43
N VAL A 242 -1.89 -39.24 -18.79
CA VAL A 242 -1.48 -38.90 -17.42
C VAL A 242 -0.08 -38.38 -17.48
N LYS A 243 0.12 -37.10 -17.25
CA LYS A 243 1.44 -36.47 -17.25
C LYS A 243 1.85 -36.12 -15.83
N LYS A 244 2.93 -36.71 -15.35
CA LYS A 244 3.59 -36.35 -14.08
C LYS A 244 4.73 -35.38 -14.36
N GLY A 245 4.94 -34.42 -13.50
CA GLY A 245 6.00 -33.43 -13.62
C GLY A 245 6.35 -32.82 -12.27
N GLU A 246 7.34 -31.97 -12.28
CA GLU A 246 7.73 -31.19 -11.10
C GLU A 246 7.52 -29.72 -11.35
N ARG A 247 7.10 -29.00 -10.33
CA ARG A 247 6.98 -27.54 -10.33
C ARG A 247 7.78 -26.98 -9.15
N ILE A 248 8.63 -26.00 -9.44
CA ILE A 248 9.41 -25.28 -8.44
C ILE A 248 8.74 -23.93 -8.19
N LYS A 249 8.47 -23.61 -6.90
CA LYS A 249 8.03 -22.29 -6.45
C LYS A 249 9.21 -21.60 -5.75
N ASN A 250 9.73 -20.56 -6.36
CA ASN A 250 10.84 -19.80 -5.80
C ASN A 250 10.40 -18.98 -4.58
N ALA A 251 11.31 -18.85 -3.61
CA ALA A 251 11.14 -17.95 -2.49
C ALA A 251 11.01 -16.48 -2.96
N PRO A 252 10.15 -15.68 -2.33
CA PRO A 252 10.01 -14.27 -2.66
C PRO A 252 11.29 -13.49 -2.29
N LEU A 253 11.52 -12.35 -2.97
CA LEU A 253 12.62 -11.45 -2.63
C LEU A 253 12.35 -10.74 -1.29
N PRO A 254 13.39 -10.22 -0.61
CA PRO A 254 13.23 -9.38 0.56
C PRO A 254 12.39 -8.14 0.24
N PHE A 255 11.84 -7.50 1.26
CA PHE A 255 10.97 -6.35 1.04
C PHE A 255 11.71 -5.09 0.56
N THR A 256 11.13 -4.44 -0.44
CA THR A 256 11.27 -3.01 -0.72
C THR A 256 10.17 -2.25 0.04
N THR A 257 10.23 -0.91 0.04
CA THR A 257 9.16 -0.07 0.60
C THR A 257 7.80 -0.38 -0.03
N SER A 258 7.75 -0.50 -1.34
CA SER A 258 6.54 -0.78 -2.10
C SER A 258 5.96 -2.16 -1.73
N THR A 259 6.76 -3.21 -1.82
CA THR A 259 6.31 -4.57 -1.54
C THR A 259 5.93 -4.78 -0.07
N LEU A 260 6.59 -4.08 0.88
CA LEU A 260 6.18 -4.07 2.28
C LEU A 260 4.80 -3.44 2.47
N GLN A 261 4.53 -2.30 1.82
CA GLN A 261 3.23 -1.64 1.89
C GLN A 261 2.12 -2.51 1.30
N GLN A 262 2.38 -3.15 0.16
CA GLN A 262 1.44 -4.06 -0.49
C GLN A 262 1.09 -5.25 0.41
N GLU A 263 2.11 -5.93 0.92
CA GLU A 263 1.90 -7.13 1.73
C GLU A 263 1.29 -6.82 3.10
N ALA A 264 1.69 -5.73 3.74
CA ALA A 264 1.08 -5.28 5.01
C ALA A 264 -0.39 -4.88 4.84
N ALA A 265 -0.77 -4.30 3.70
CA ALA A 265 -2.18 -4.01 3.40
C ALA A 265 -2.98 -5.29 3.16
N LYS A 266 -2.42 -6.27 2.43
CA LYS A 266 -3.04 -7.55 2.12
C LYS A 266 -3.26 -8.40 3.38
N THR A 267 -2.19 -8.66 4.15
CA THR A 267 -2.18 -9.65 5.23
C THR A 267 -2.51 -9.07 6.61
N LEU A 268 -2.12 -7.82 6.87
CA LEU A 268 -2.30 -7.16 8.17
C LEU A 268 -3.47 -6.18 8.18
N ASN A 269 -4.00 -5.82 7.01
CA ASN A 269 -5.00 -4.77 6.81
C ASN A 269 -4.49 -3.40 7.33
N PHE A 270 -3.20 -3.10 7.11
CA PHE A 270 -2.61 -1.82 7.47
C PHE A 270 -2.67 -0.87 6.27
N SER A 271 -2.95 0.42 6.52
CA SER A 271 -2.76 1.46 5.51
C SER A 271 -1.28 1.67 5.22
N THR A 272 -0.96 2.21 4.05
CA THR A 272 0.41 2.57 3.67
C THR A 272 1.06 3.51 4.70
N GLN A 273 0.32 4.52 5.15
CA GLN A 273 0.77 5.44 6.20
C GLN A 273 1.05 4.74 7.54
N LYS A 274 0.16 3.84 7.97
CA LYS A 274 0.35 3.07 9.21
C LYS A 274 1.58 2.18 9.10
N THR A 275 1.75 1.49 7.98
CA THR A 275 2.90 0.62 7.71
C THR A 275 4.20 1.40 7.82
N MET A 276 4.31 2.56 7.16
CA MET A 276 5.52 3.38 7.19
C MET A 276 5.80 3.97 8.56
N ARG A 277 4.77 4.39 9.29
CA ARG A 277 4.92 4.88 10.68
C ARG A 277 5.47 3.81 11.61
N LEU A 278 4.96 2.59 11.52
CA LEU A 278 5.42 1.47 12.34
C LEU A 278 6.83 1.03 11.93
N ALA A 279 7.13 0.98 10.64
CA ALA A 279 8.47 0.69 10.13
C ALA A 279 9.49 1.73 10.62
N GLN A 280 9.14 3.02 10.62
CA GLN A 280 9.99 4.09 11.17
C GLN A 280 10.31 3.84 12.65
N GLN A 281 9.33 3.45 13.46
CA GLN A 281 9.55 3.13 14.87
C GLN A 281 10.49 1.94 15.04
N LEU A 282 10.32 0.87 14.25
CA LEU A 282 11.18 -0.31 14.28
C LEU A 282 12.62 0.00 13.86
N TYR A 283 12.79 0.91 12.91
CA TYR A 283 14.12 1.37 12.44
C TYR A 283 14.80 2.26 13.48
N GLU A 284 14.09 3.26 14.02
CA GLU A 284 14.69 4.27 14.91
C GLU A 284 15.09 3.71 16.28
N GLY A 285 14.42 2.68 16.74
CA GLY A 285 14.79 1.95 17.94
C GLY A 285 13.62 1.55 18.81
N ILE A 286 13.67 0.31 19.24
CA ILE A 286 12.75 -0.30 20.21
C ILE A 286 13.53 -0.60 21.49
N ASP A 287 12.91 -0.37 22.62
CA ASP A 287 13.50 -0.70 23.92
C ASP A 287 13.30 -2.20 24.18
N ILE A 288 14.39 -2.95 24.05
CA ILE A 288 14.39 -4.41 24.24
C ILE A 288 14.83 -4.69 25.68
N LYS A 289 13.99 -5.41 26.41
CA LYS A 289 14.24 -5.81 27.81
C LYS A 289 15.61 -6.49 27.92
N GLY A 290 16.49 -5.94 28.76
CA GLY A 290 17.86 -6.43 28.94
C GLY A 290 18.90 -5.96 27.92
N ASN A 291 18.49 -5.48 26.73
CA ASN A 291 19.42 -5.04 25.67
C ASN A 291 19.36 -3.51 25.40
N GLY A 292 18.35 -2.82 25.97
CA GLY A 292 18.12 -1.40 25.77
C GLY A 292 17.60 -1.08 24.39
N THR A 293 17.66 0.20 24.00
CA THR A 293 17.08 0.67 22.73
C THR A 293 17.99 0.36 21.55
N VAL A 294 17.42 -0.27 20.49
CA VAL A 294 18.15 -0.65 19.27
C VAL A 294 17.18 -0.68 18.08
N GLY A 295 17.65 -0.30 16.88
CA GLY A 295 16.92 -0.48 15.65
C GLY A 295 16.79 -1.98 15.31
N VAL A 296 15.57 -2.45 15.06
CA VAL A 296 15.32 -3.88 14.82
C VAL A 296 15.14 -4.21 13.35
N ILE A 297 15.01 -3.20 12.48
CA ILE A 297 15.01 -3.37 11.02
C ILE A 297 16.00 -2.41 10.37
N SER A 298 16.42 -2.74 9.14
CA SER A 298 17.19 -1.87 8.25
C SER A 298 16.36 -0.67 7.78
N TYR A 299 17.00 0.27 7.08
CA TYR A 299 16.36 1.48 6.58
C TYR A 299 15.13 1.16 5.71
N LEU A 300 14.04 1.85 5.97
CA LEU A 300 12.70 1.49 5.46
C LEU A 300 12.34 2.11 4.10
N ARG A 301 13.07 3.14 3.64
CA ARG A 301 12.82 3.79 2.34
C ARG A 301 13.83 3.28 1.32
N THR A 302 13.50 2.18 0.69
CA THR A 302 14.36 1.51 -0.29
C THR A 302 13.57 0.86 -1.41
N ASP A 303 14.11 0.90 -2.60
CA ASP A 303 13.68 0.13 -3.77
C ASP A 303 14.60 -1.06 -4.06
N SER A 304 15.66 -1.23 -3.25
CA SER A 304 16.63 -2.30 -3.38
C SER A 304 16.17 -3.59 -2.71
N THR A 305 16.45 -4.72 -3.35
CA THR A 305 16.32 -6.07 -2.78
C THR A 305 17.67 -6.67 -2.38
N ARG A 306 18.74 -5.86 -2.43
CA ARG A 306 20.10 -6.26 -2.05
C ARG A 306 20.18 -6.53 -0.54
N ILE A 307 20.99 -7.47 -0.15
CA ILE A 307 21.30 -7.81 1.23
C ILE A 307 22.82 -7.75 1.41
N SER A 308 23.29 -7.19 2.53
CA SER A 308 24.73 -7.20 2.85
C SER A 308 25.24 -8.63 3.03
N GLU A 309 26.52 -8.86 2.73
CA GLU A 309 27.16 -10.16 2.88
C GLU A 309 27.09 -10.67 4.33
N GLU A 310 27.24 -9.78 5.31
CA GLU A 310 27.13 -10.13 6.73
C GLU A 310 25.74 -10.64 7.09
N ALA A 311 24.68 -9.96 6.61
CA ALA A 311 23.31 -10.35 6.88
C ALA A 311 22.91 -11.65 6.12
N ASP A 312 23.44 -11.84 4.91
CA ASP A 312 23.23 -13.08 4.16
C ASP A 312 23.89 -14.27 4.86
N ALA A 313 25.15 -14.13 5.28
CA ALA A 313 25.88 -15.17 6.00
C ALA A 313 25.19 -15.54 7.32
N ALA A 314 24.81 -14.55 8.13
CA ALA A 314 24.08 -14.77 9.38
C ALA A 314 22.71 -15.47 9.16
N ALA A 315 22.00 -15.11 8.07
CA ALA A 315 20.74 -15.75 7.74
C ALA A 315 20.93 -17.22 7.32
N ARG A 316 21.93 -17.52 6.53
CA ARG A 316 22.26 -18.90 6.12
C ARG A 316 22.64 -19.77 7.32
N GLU A 317 23.50 -19.26 8.20
CA GLU A 317 23.89 -19.95 9.44
C GLU A 317 22.65 -20.23 10.31
N TYR A 318 21.80 -19.23 10.51
CA TYR A 318 20.55 -19.37 11.27
C TYR A 318 19.64 -20.43 10.66
N ILE A 319 19.41 -20.40 9.33
CA ILE A 319 18.55 -21.36 8.63
C ILE A 319 19.12 -22.77 8.76
N THR A 320 20.42 -22.95 8.57
CA THR A 320 21.09 -24.25 8.74
C THR A 320 20.87 -24.81 10.16
N ALA A 321 21.05 -23.96 11.19
CA ALA A 321 20.94 -24.38 12.58
C ALA A 321 19.50 -24.71 13.00
N GLN A 322 18.49 -24.01 12.44
CA GLN A 322 17.10 -24.16 12.86
C GLN A 322 16.29 -25.15 12.00
N TYR A 323 16.59 -25.25 10.70
CA TYR A 323 15.78 -25.99 9.73
C TYR A 323 16.58 -27.08 8.99
N GLY A 324 17.91 -27.01 9.01
CA GLY A 324 18.79 -27.92 8.31
C GLY A 324 19.33 -27.34 6.99
N GLU A 325 20.40 -27.99 6.48
CA GLU A 325 21.14 -27.52 5.29
C GLU A 325 20.28 -27.52 4.01
N ASP A 326 19.36 -28.48 3.88
CA ASP A 326 18.46 -28.57 2.72
C ASP A 326 17.54 -27.38 2.55
N TYR A 327 17.26 -26.67 3.65
CA TYR A 327 16.44 -25.45 3.63
C TYR A 327 17.20 -24.19 3.21
N VAL A 328 18.52 -24.23 3.07
CA VAL A 328 19.31 -23.09 2.62
C VAL A 328 19.26 -22.98 1.10
N SER A 329 19.01 -21.78 0.58
CA SER A 329 19.05 -21.54 -0.87
C SER A 329 20.45 -21.77 -1.43
N LYS A 330 20.58 -22.65 -2.43
CA LYS A 330 21.85 -22.92 -3.14
C LYS A 330 22.14 -21.89 -4.25
N SER A 331 21.15 -21.08 -4.63
CA SER A 331 21.32 -20.06 -5.65
C SER A 331 21.70 -18.72 -5.03
N GLU A 332 22.78 -18.13 -5.50
CA GLU A 332 22.99 -16.71 -5.36
C GLU A 332 21.92 -16.00 -6.18
N LYS A 333 20.92 -15.42 -5.50
CA LYS A 333 19.92 -14.60 -6.19
C LYS A 333 20.60 -13.27 -6.55
N THR A 334 21.31 -13.27 -7.66
CA THR A 334 21.85 -12.05 -8.25
C THR A 334 20.70 -11.13 -8.66
N VAL A 335 20.73 -9.90 -8.15
CA VAL A 335 19.91 -8.82 -8.62
C VAL A 335 20.06 -8.72 -10.16
N LYS A 336 18.96 -8.66 -10.90
CA LYS A 336 19.03 -8.50 -12.36
C LYS A 336 19.90 -7.28 -12.69
N LYS A 337 21.05 -7.50 -13.35
CA LYS A 337 21.86 -6.42 -13.92
C LYS A 337 20.98 -5.60 -14.85
N GLY A 338 20.75 -4.33 -14.51
CA GLY A 338 20.02 -3.41 -15.39
C GLY A 338 19.04 -2.45 -14.70
N GLN A 339 18.61 -2.68 -13.47
CA GLN A 339 17.95 -1.62 -12.71
C GLN A 339 19.03 -0.72 -12.12
N LYS A 340 18.96 0.58 -12.42
CA LYS A 340 19.73 1.64 -11.72
C LYS A 340 19.21 1.73 -10.28
N ILE A 341 19.70 0.85 -9.43
CA ILE A 341 19.48 0.85 -8.00
C ILE A 341 20.44 1.90 -7.44
N GLN A 342 19.99 2.75 -6.53
CA GLN A 342 20.92 3.50 -5.67
C GLN A 342 21.71 2.45 -4.90
N ASP A 343 22.94 2.16 -5.34
CA ASP A 343 23.78 1.03 -4.89
C ASP A 343 24.07 1.01 -3.38
N ALA A 344 23.73 2.07 -2.66
CA ALA A 344 23.96 2.20 -1.22
C ALA A 344 22.86 1.58 -0.35
N HIS A 345 21.66 1.32 -0.88
CA HIS A 345 20.54 0.84 -0.07
C HIS A 345 20.45 -0.69 -0.05
N GLU A 346 20.03 -1.21 1.10
CA GLU A 346 19.65 -2.61 1.29
C GLU A 346 18.14 -2.76 1.32
N ALA A 347 17.66 -3.99 1.17
CA ALA A 347 16.27 -4.37 1.42
C ALA A 347 15.88 -4.16 2.88
N ILE A 348 14.58 -4.08 3.15
CA ILE A 348 14.04 -4.05 4.50
C ILE A 348 14.16 -5.44 5.11
N ARG A 349 14.94 -5.57 6.16
CA ARG A 349 15.24 -6.82 6.86
C ARG A 349 15.40 -6.62 8.37
N PRO A 350 15.31 -7.65 9.21
CA PRO A 350 15.75 -7.55 10.59
C PRO A 350 17.24 -7.20 10.65
N THR A 351 17.65 -6.40 11.63
CA THR A 351 19.07 -6.08 11.87
C THR A 351 19.86 -7.29 12.42
N ASP A 352 19.14 -8.22 13.01
CA ASP A 352 19.69 -9.45 13.59
C ASP A 352 18.62 -10.56 13.47
N ILE A 353 18.88 -11.57 12.67
CA ILE A 353 17.93 -12.65 12.41
C ILE A 353 17.66 -13.52 13.65
N SER A 354 18.59 -13.55 14.61
CA SER A 354 18.43 -14.29 15.86
C SER A 354 17.36 -13.67 16.77
N ARG A 355 17.02 -12.40 16.55
CA ARG A 355 15.90 -11.71 17.19
C ARG A 355 14.60 -12.12 16.53
N THR A 356 14.21 -13.37 16.74
CA THR A 356 12.95 -13.89 16.19
C THR A 356 11.74 -13.09 16.70
N PRO A 357 10.59 -13.15 16.00
CA PRO A 357 9.36 -12.55 16.50
C PRO A 357 8.99 -12.98 17.94
N ALA A 358 9.27 -14.23 18.29
CA ALA A 358 9.03 -14.76 19.62
C ALA A 358 9.87 -14.02 20.68
N VAL A 359 11.14 -13.79 20.40
CA VAL A 359 12.08 -13.07 21.30
C VAL A 359 11.66 -11.63 21.53
N LEU A 360 11.14 -10.94 20.50
CA LEU A 360 10.75 -9.54 20.60
C LEU A 360 9.30 -9.30 21.03
N LYS A 361 8.49 -10.35 21.23
CA LYS A 361 7.05 -10.26 21.48
C LYS A 361 6.69 -9.34 22.64
N GLU A 362 7.43 -9.41 23.74
CA GLU A 362 7.17 -8.60 24.93
C GLU A 362 7.65 -7.14 24.81
N SER A 363 8.56 -6.86 23.87
CA SER A 363 9.13 -5.53 23.66
C SER A 363 8.38 -4.71 22.61
N LEU A 364 7.50 -5.34 21.84
CA LEU A 364 6.77 -4.74 20.73
C LEU A 364 5.28 -4.58 21.04
N SER A 365 4.70 -3.45 20.63
CA SER A 365 3.25 -3.34 20.59
C SER A 365 2.66 -4.37 19.61
N ARG A 366 1.37 -4.69 19.74
CA ARG A 366 0.68 -5.65 18.89
C ARG A 366 0.90 -5.38 17.37
N ASP A 367 0.79 -4.13 16.97
CA ASP A 367 0.92 -3.77 15.55
C ASP A 367 2.38 -3.78 15.09
N GLN A 368 3.32 -3.32 15.92
CA GLN A 368 4.76 -3.44 15.69
C GLN A 368 5.18 -4.91 15.56
N PHE A 369 4.68 -5.77 16.45
CA PHE A 369 4.96 -7.20 16.41
C PHE A 369 4.51 -7.83 15.08
N ARG A 370 3.27 -7.54 14.65
CA ARG A 370 2.74 -8.08 13.39
C ARG A 370 3.56 -7.64 12.18
N LEU A 371 3.96 -6.37 12.14
CA LEU A 371 4.78 -5.85 11.04
C LEU A 371 6.19 -6.44 11.09
N TYR A 372 6.81 -6.51 12.27
CA TYR A 372 8.13 -7.11 12.42
C TYR A 372 8.12 -8.59 12.05
N GLN A 373 7.11 -9.35 12.46
CA GLN A 373 6.94 -10.75 12.10
C GLN A 373 6.84 -10.93 10.57
N LEU A 374 6.13 -10.05 9.89
CA LEU A 374 6.02 -10.07 8.43
C LEU A 374 7.39 -9.84 7.77
N ILE A 375 8.14 -8.83 8.23
CA ILE A 375 9.47 -8.48 7.73
C ILE A 375 10.46 -9.63 7.99
N TRP A 376 10.47 -10.16 9.21
CA TRP A 376 11.36 -11.24 9.60
C TRP A 376 11.12 -12.51 8.78
N ARG A 377 9.85 -12.94 8.67
CA ARG A 377 9.47 -14.12 7.89
C ARG A 377 9.85 -13.99 6.43
N ARG A 378 9.59 -12.83 5.84
CA ARG A 378 9.93 -12.56 4.44
C ARG A 378 11.43 -12.62 4.20
N PHE A 379 12.21 -12.03 5.09
CA PHE A 379 13.67 -12.06 5.00
C PHE A 379 14.21 -13.50 5.15
N ALA A 380 13.80 -14.23 6.17
CA ALA A 380 14.20 -15.63 6.36
C ALA A 380 13.85 -16.47 5.12
N ALA A 381 12.59 -16.40 4.65
CA ALA A 381 12.12 -17.09 3.46
C ALA A 381 12.95 -16.76 2.22
N SER A 382 13.36 -15.50 2.06
CA SER A 382 14.15 -15.07 0.89
C SER A 382 15.51 -15.74 0.79
N ARG A 383 16.04 -16.30 1.88
CA ARG A 383 17.32 -17.01 1.96
C ARG A 383 17.14 -18.53 1.98
N MET A 384 15.88 -19.01 2.00
CA MET A 384 15.54 -20.43 2.01
C MET A 384 15.42 -21.02 0.59
N ALA A 385 15.52 -22.34 0.54
CA ALA A 385 15.36 -23.11 -0.67
C ALA A 385 13.94 -23.00 -1.25
N PRO A 386 13.75 -23.13 -2.56
CA PRO A 386 12.44 -23.11 -3.18
C PRO A 386 11.59 -24.30 -2.75
N ALA A 387 10.27 -24.12 -2.75
CA ALA A 387 9.34 -25.22 -2.56
C ALA A 387 9.23 -26.06 -3.84
N LYS A 388 9.08 -27.37 -3.70
CA LYS A 388 8.95 -28.32 -4.80
C LYS A 388 7.61 -29.02 -4.74
N TYR A 389 6.97 -29.11 -5.88
CA TYR A 389 5.69 -29.78 -6.06
C TYR A 389 5.82 -30.89 -7.07
N GLU A 390 5.23 -32.03 -6.76
CA GLU A 390 4.87 -33.02 -7.77
C GLU A 390 3.53 -32.57 -8.39
N THR A 391 3.47 -32.51 -9.70
CA THR A 391 2.26 -32.15 -10.45
C THR A 391 1.77 -33.34 -11.24
N THR A 392 0.44 -33.57 -11.24
CA THR A 392 -0.20 -34.56 -12.07
C THR A 392 -1.27 -33.87 -12.91
N SER A 393 -1.18 -34.00 -14.21
CA SER A 393 -2.18 -33.52 -15.16
C SER A 393 -2.78 -34.70 -15.89
N VAL A 394 -4.12 -34.79 -15.92
CA VAL A 394 -4.86 -35.87 -16.55
C VAL A 394 -5.74 -35.28 -17.63
N LYS A 395 -5.74 -35.92 -18.82
CA LYS A 395 -6.69 -35.64 -19.88
C LYS A 395 -7.65 -36.81 -20.02
N ILE A 396 -8.93 -36.53 -19.93
CA ILE A 396 -10.02 -37.48 -20.13
C ILE A 396 -10.64 -37.18 -21.49
N GLY A 397 -10.63 -38.18 -22.36
CA GLY A 397 -11.21 -38.08 -23.70
C GLY A 397 -12.66 -38.56 -23.73
N ALA A 398 -13.47 -37.90 -24.53
CA ALA A 398 -14.80 -38.27 -24.91
C ALA A 398 -14.96 -38.01 -26.42
N ASP A 399 -14.63 -38.99 -27.25
CA ASP A 399 -14.51 -38.83 -28.70
C ASP A 399 -13.49 -37.71 -29.04
N GLN A 400 -13.87 -36.63 -29.70
CA GLN A 400 -13.00 -35.49 -29.99
C GLN A 400 -12.82 -34.52 -28.81
N TYR A 401 -13.61 -34.64 -27.76
CA TYR A 401 -13.63 -33.70 -26.64
C TYR A 401 -12.72 -34.16 -25.52
N ILE A 402 -12.15 -33.17 -24.83
CA ILE A 402 -11.15 -33.37 -23.77
C ILE A 402 -11.60 -32.63 -22.50
N PHE A 403 -11.60 -33.35 -21.38
CA PHE A 403 -11.64 -32.78 -20.04
C PHE A 403 -10.26 -32.84 -19.39
N THR A 404 -9.94 -31.85 -18.59
CA THR A 404 -8.63 -31.77 -17.91
C THR A 404 -8.80 -31.62 -16.42
N VAL A 405 -7.94 -32.30 -15.66
CA VAL A 405 -7.76 -32.07 -14.23
C VAL A 405 -6.31 -32.02 -13.89
N SER A 406 -5.94 -31.07 -13.04
CA SER A 406 -4.56 -30.93 -12.56
C SER A 406 -4.53 -30.89 -11.04
N ALA A 407 -3.57 -31.59 -10.47
CA ALA A 407 -3.30 -31.59 -9.05
C ALA A 407 -1.82 -31.33 -8.75
N SER A 408 -1.54 -30.79 -7.56
CA SER A 408 -0.19 -30.54 -7.09
C SER A 408 -0.04 -31.00 -5.65
N LYS A 409 0.99 -31.76 -5.38
CA LYS A 409 1.36 -32.21 -4.03
C LYS A 409 2.72 -31.59 -3.65
N ILE A 410 2.80 -31.00 -2.47
CA ILE A 410 4.07 -30.48 -1.96
C ILE A 410 4.94 -31.70 -1.58
N ILE A 411 6.13 -31.80 -2.18
CA ILE A 411 7.12 -32.81 -1.86
C ILE A 411 8.27 -32.24 -1.00
N PHE A 412 8.49 -30.93 -1.09
CA PHE A 412 9.39 -30.19 -0.23
C PHE A 412 8.86 -28.77 -0.06
N ASP A 413 8.59 -28.35 1.17
CA ASP A 413 7.95 -27.06 1.46
C ASP A 413 8.94 -25.89 1.39
N GLY A 414 10.25 -26.11 1.60
CA GLY A 414 11.27 -25.09 1.48
C GLY A 414 10.94 -23.83 2.27
N PHE A 415 10.99 -22.65 1.60
CA PHE A 415 10.66 -21.36 2.22
C PHE A 415 9.23 -21.28 2.78
N MET A 416 8.32 -22.10 2.28
CA MET A 416 6.91 -22.08 2.71
C MET A 416 6.74 -22.56 4.16
N TYR A 417 7.73 -23.23 4.72
CA TYR A 417 7.75 -23.56 6.16
C TYR A 417 7.65 -22.30 7.05
N VAL A 418 8.26 -21.19 6.61
CA VAL A 418 8.32 -19.93 7.36
C VAL A 418 7.34 -18.88 6.82
N TYR A 419 7.10 -18.87 5.50
CA TYR A 419 6.35 -17.85 4.81
C TYR A 419 5.41 -18.48 3.78
N THR A 420 4.11 -18.44 4.08
CA THR A 420 3.04 -18.92 3.19
C THR A 420 2.09 -17.78 2.87
N ASP A 421 1.70 -17.66 1.60
CA ASP A 421 0.65 -16.75 1.14
C ASP A 421 -0.74 -17.36 1.39
N GLU A 422 -1.80 -16.51 1.38
CA GLU A 422 -3.20 -16.99 1.49
C GLU A 422 -3.56 -17.99 0.39
N GLU A 423 -2.99 -17.85 -0.81
CA GLU A 423 -3.19 -18.76 -1.93
C GLU A 423 -2.58 -20.15 -1.66
N ASP A 424 -1.45 -20.20 -0.95
CA ASP A 424 -0.78 -21.44 -0.58
C ASP A 424 -1.54 -22.23 0.49
N GLN A 425 -2.35 -21.55 1.30
CA GLN A 425 -3.19 -22.17 2.33
C GLN A 425 -4.43 -22.85 1.75
N LYS A 426 -4.84 -22.50 0.52
CA LYS A 426 -5.84 -23.25 -0.21
C LYS A 426 -5.22 -24.59 -0.59
N LYS A 427 -5.69 -25.65 0.07
CA LYS A 427 -5.26 -27.02 -0.22
C LYS A 427 -5.45 -27.27 -1.71
N GLY A 428 -4.35 -27.43 -2.44
CA GLY A 428 -4.40 -27.85 -3.84
C GLY A 428 -5.19 -29.17 -3.96
N ASN A 429 -5.89 -29.34 -5.05
CA ASN A 429 -6.52 -30.64 -5.34
C ASN A 429 -5.44 -31.70 -5.29
N VAL A 430 -5.59 -32.65 -4.38
CA VAL A 430 -4.72 -33.84 -4.32
C VAL A 430 -5.47 -34.96 -5.01
N LEU A 431 -4.91 -35.47 -6.09
CA LEU A 431 -5.39 -36.69 -6.70
C LEU A 431 -4.86 -37.86 -5.86
N ASN A 432 -5.74 -38.46 -5.05
CA ASN A 432 -5.40 -39.64 -4.24
C ASN A 432 -5.61 -40.93 -5.02
N GLN A 433 -5.97 -40.83 -6.28
CA GLN A 433 -6.37 -41.94 -7.13
C GLN A 433 -5.17 -42.41 -7.98
N SER A 434 -4.98 -43.70 -8.11
CA SER A 434 -4.06 -44.25 -9.08
C SER A 434 -4.68 -44.19 -10.47
N LEU A 435 -4.27 -43.22 -11.27
CA LEU A 435 -4.82 -42.95 -12.60
C LEU A 435 -3.78 -43.38 -13.65
N GLU A 436 -4.24 -44.18 -14.63
CA GLU A 436 -3.42 -44.66 -15.73
C GLU A 436 -4.11 -44.41 -17.07
N ARG A 437 -3.31 -44.28 -18.13
CA ARG A 437 -3.82 -44.17 -19.50
C ARG A 437 -4.60 -45.42 -19.86
N GLY A 438 -5.73 -45.27 -20.55
CA GLY A 438 -6.59 -46.35 -20.98
C GLY A 438 -7.67 -46.73 -19.93
N MET A 439 -7.67 -46.09 -18.75
CA MET A 439 -8.74 -46.35 -17.77
C MET A 439 -10.06 -45.77 -18.23
N LYS A 440 -11.07 -46.62 -18.30
CA LYS A 440 -12.47 -46.22 -18.58
C LYS A 440 -13.11 -45.60 -17.34
N LEU A 441 -13.80 -44.49 -17.52
CA LEU A 441 -14.48 -43.73 -16.48
C LEU A 441 -15.97 -43.72 -16.76
N SER A 442 -16.77 -43.72 -15.68
CA SER A 442 -18.21 -43.52 -15.79
C SER A 442 -18.56 -42.06 -15.47
N LEU A 443 -19.16 -41.37 -16.40
CA LEU A 443 -19.71 -40.04 -16.14
C LEU A 443 -20.84 -40.13 -15.15
N LYS A 444 -20.77 -39.38 -14.05
CA LYS A 444 -21.89 -39.23 -13.10
C LYS A 444 -22.77 -38.04 -13.43
N GLU A 445 -22.15 -36.90 -13.67
CA GLU A 445 -22.82 -35.64 -13.85
C GLU A 445 -21.99 -34.68 -14.69
N LEU A 446 -22.64 -33.91 -15.55
CA LEU A 446 -22.10 -32.74 -16.21
C LEU A 446 -22.70 -31.49 -15.58
N LYS A 447 -21.85 -30.53 -15.17
CA LYS A 447 -22.24 -29.29 -14.47
C LYS A 447 -21.93 -28.09 -15.36
N PRO A 448 -22.92 -27.64 -16.16
CA PRO A 448 -22.77 -26.40 -16.88
C PRO A 448 -23.01 -25.22 -15.92
N GLU A 449 -22.13 -24.22 -15.95
CA GLU A 449 -22.29 -23.01 -15.16
C GLU A 449 -22.16 -21.77 -16.05
N GLN A 450 -23.13 -20.86 -15.92
CA GLN A 450 -23.15 -19.58 -16.59
C GLN A 450 -22.34 -18.57 -15.78
N HIS A 451 -21.51 -17.81 -16.45
CA HIS A 451 -20.69 -16.75 -15.88
C HIS A 451 -20.81 -15.49 -16.71
N PHE A 452 -20.48 -14.37 -16.09
CA PHE A 452 -20.31 -13.10 -16.77
C PHE A 452 -18.93 -12.55 -16.41
N THR A 453 -18.26 -11.98 -17.39
CA THR A 453 -17.00 -11.26 -17.14
C THR A 453 -17.24 -10.14 -16.13
N GLN A 454 -16.24 -9.90 -15.27
CA GLN A 454 -16.33 -8.89 -14.22
C GLN A 454 -15.51 -7.65 -14.60
N PRO A 455 -15.95 -6.45 -14.24
CA PRO A 455 -15.14 -5.25 -14.45
C PRO A 455 -13.81 -5.36 -13.71
N PRO A 456 -12.78 -4.57 -14.11
CA PRO A 456 -11.56 -4.48 -13.34
C PRO A 456 -11.87 -4.02 -11.91
N ALA A 457 -11.12 -4.52 -10.93
CA ALA A 457 -11.33 -4.15 -9.54
C ALA A 457 -10.93 -2.70 -9.28
N HIS A 458 -11.66 -2.02 -8.39
CA HIS A 458 -11.24 -0.72 -7.86
C HIS A 458 -9.83 -0.79 -7.28
N TYR A 459 -9.11 0.31 -7.34
CA TYR A 459 -7.82 0.38 -6.66
C TYR A 459 -7.98 0.26 -5.15
N THR A 460 -7.04 -0.46 -4.53
CA THR A 460 -6.74 -0.38 -3.10
C THR A 460 -5.46 0.43 -2.91
N GLU A 461 -5.13 0.84 -1.69
CA GLU A 461 -3.82 1.47 -1.44
C GLU A 461 -2.66 0.58 -1.95
N ALA A 462 -2.75 -0.73 -1.75
CA ALA A 462 -1.74 -1.69 -2.18
C ALA A 462 -1.60 -1.77 -3.70
N SER A 463 -2.71 -1.93 -4.43
CA SER A 463 -2.67 -2.02 -5.89
C SER A 463 -2.28 -0.68 -6.53
N LEU A 464 -2.64 0.46 -5.92
CA LEU A 464 -2.20 1.76 -6.39
C LEU A 464 -0.68 1.95 -6.23
N VAL A 465 -0.11 1.56 -5.06
CA VAL A 465 1.35 1.58 -4.87
C VAL A 465 2.05 0.71 -5.90
N LYS A 466 1.53 -0.48 -6.15
CA LYS A 466 2.08 -1.39 -7.16
C LYS A 466 2.07 -0.77 -8.56
N THR A 467 0.93 -0.22 -8.97
CA THR A 467 0.80 0.43 -10.29
C THR A 467 1.71 1.65 -10.41
N MET A 468 1.80 2.49 -9.36
CA MET A 468 2.71 3.64 -9.35
C MET A 468 4.18 3.20 -9.50
N GLU A 469 4.60 2.15 -8.80
CA GLU A 469 5.94 1.57 -8.92
C GLU A 469 6.21 1.04 -10.33
N GLU A 470 5.29 0.25 -10.89
CA GLU A 470 5.40 -0.33 -12.24
C GLU A 470 5.48 0.75 -13.34
N LEU A 471 4.78 1.85 -13.16
CA LEU A 471 4.79 3.00 -14.06
C LEU A 471 5.94 3.98 -13.79
N GLY A 472 6.76 3.76 -12.76
CA GLY A 472 7.88 4.64 -12.39
C GLY A 472 7.44 5.96 -11.72
N ILE A 473 6.20 6.05 -11.23
CA ILE A 473 5.61 7.25 -10.63
C ILE A 473 5.85 7.26 -9.12
N GLY A 474 6.53 8.30 -8.65
CA GLY A 474 6.91 8.40 -7.24
C GLY A 474 8.13 7.55 -6.88
N ARG A 475 8.47 7.53 -5.61
CA ARG A 475 9.62 6.81 -5.04
C ARG A 475 9.24 6.33 -3.62
N PRO A 476 10.05 5.51 -2.96
CA PRO A 476 9.79 5.00 -1.60
C PRO A 476 9.35 6.05 -0.60
N SER A 477 9.86 7.27 -0.70
CA SER A 477 9.51 8.40 0.18
C SER A 477 8.15 9.03 -0.12
N THR A 478 7.54 8.80 -1.30
CA THR A 478 6.35 9.52 -1.76
C THR A 478 5.08 8.69 -1.88
N TYR A 479 5.15 7.35 -1.97
CA TYR A 479 3.95 6.52 -2.12
C TYR A 479 2.89 6.78 -1.03
N ALA A 480 3.24 6.55 0.22
CA ALA A 480 2.31 6.75 1.33
C ALA A 480 1.86 8.21 1.52
N PRO A 481 2.74 9.24 1.43
CA PRO A 481 2.32 10.64 1.46
C PRO A 481 1.35 11.02 0.33
N THR A 482 1.56 10.54 -0.90
CA THR A 482 0.68 10.81 -2.04
C THR A 482 -0.72 10.26 -1.78
N ILE A 483 -0.84 8.99 -1.41
CA ILE A 483 -2.12 8.35 -1.11
C ILE A 483 -2.82 9.05 0.06
N THR A 484 -2.08 9.35 1.13
CA THR A 484 -2.62 10.10 2.27
C THR A 484 -3.14 11.47 1.84
N THR A 485 -2.45 12.15 0.95
CA THR A 485 -2.83 13.49 0.47
C THR A 485 -4.12 13.45 -0.33
N ILE A 486 -4.24 12.58 -1.33
CA ILE A 486 -5.46 12.50 -2.16
C ILE A 486 -6.70 12.11 -1.34
N ILE A 487 -6.54 11.26 -0.33
CA ILE A 487 -7.60 10.91 0.61
C ILE A 487 -7.93 12.10 1.54
N SER A 488 -6.92 12.76 2.12
CA SER A 488 -7.13 13.89 3.04
C SER A 488 -7.73 15.11 2.35
N ARG A 489 -7.41 15.34 1.06
CA ARG A 489 -8.02 16.37 0.20
C ARG A 489 -9.40 15.97 -0.29
N ARG A 490 -9.84 14.75 -0.04
CA ARG A 490 -11.12 14.20 -0.45
C ARG A 490 -11.31 14.12 -1.97
N TYR A 491 -10.23 13.98 -2.70
CA TYR A 491 -10.30 13.62 -4.10
C TYR A 491 -10.70 12.16 -4.26
N VAL A 492 -10.35 11.36 -3.27
CA VAL A 492 -10.63 9.93 -3.20
C VAL A 492 -11.24 9.60 -1.83
N ALA A 493 -12.30 8.83 -1.82
CA ALA A 493 -12.88 8.21 -0.63
C ALA A 493 -12.35 6.79 -0.49
N LYS A 494 -12.13 6.35 0.75
CA LYS A 494 -11.77 4.97 1.05
C LYS A 494 -12.92 4.27 1.75
N GLU A 495 -13.47 3.27 1.09
CA GLU A 495 -14.51 2.39 1.66
C GLU A 495 -13.95 0.98 1.81
N GLN A 496 -13.93 0.48 3.04
CA GLN A 496 -13.25 -0.76 3.38
C GLN A 496 -11.77 -0.77 2.94
N LYS A 497 -11.45 -1.44 1.83
CA LYS A 497 -10.12 -1.51 1.23
C LYS A 497 -10.02 -0.72 -0.08
N ASN A 498 -11.14 -0.44 -0.71
CA ASN A 498 -11.23 0.17 -2.05
C ASN A 498 -11.15 1.70 -1.98
N LEU A 499 -10.61 2.26 -3.04
CA LEU A 499 -10.52 3.70 -3.28
C LEU A 499 -11.51 4.05 -4.38
N TYR A 500 -12.35 5.04 -4.11
CA TYR A 500 -13.37 5.56 -5.03
C TYR A 500 -13.11 7.03 -5.31
N VAL A 501 -13.27 7.45 -6.54
CA VAL A 501 -13.21 8.87 -6.89
C VAL A 501 -14.43 9.58 -6.30
N THR A 502 -14.22 10.77 -5.77
CA THR A 502 -15.33 11.63 -5.36
C THR A 502 -15.66 12.62 -6.48
N GLU A 503 -16.85 13.21 -6.46
CA GLU A 503 -17.21 14.30 -7.40
C GLU A 503 -16.14 15.41 -7.41
N LEU A 504 -15.65 15.81 -6.23
CA LEU A 504 -14.55 16.78 -6.12
C LEU A 504 -13.26 16.28 -6.81
N GLY A 505 -12.94 15.00 -6.67
CA GLY A 505 -11.79 14.39 -7.32
C GLY A 505 -11.90 14.37 -8.82
N GLU A 506 -13.09 14.06 -9.32
CA GLU A 506 -13.40 14.05 -10.75
C GLU A 506 -13.28 15.46 -11.36
N VAL A 507 -13.88 16.47 -10.71
CA VAL A 507 -13.76 17.88 -11.14
C VAL A 507 -12.30 18.33 -11.18
N VAL A 508 -11.52 18.05 -10.13
CA VAL A 508 -10.09 18.41 -10.11
C VAL A 508 -9.32 17.67 -11.20
N ASN A 509 -9.57 16.38 -11.39
CA ASN A 509 -8.92 15.58 -12.44
C ASN A 509 -9.25 16.14 -13.84
N ASN A 510 -10.50 16.49 -14.11
CA ASN A 510 -10.93 17.03 -15.39
C ASN A 510 -10.26 18.39 -15.68
N ILE A 511 -10.20 19.29 -14.69
CA ILE A 511 -9.45 20.56 -14.81
C ILE A 511 -7.98 20.29 -15.10
N MET A 512 -7.36 19.35 -14.39
CA MET A 512 -5.96 19.01 -14.59
C MET A 512 -5.72 18.37 -15.97
N LYS A 513 -6.62 17.53 -16.47
CA LYS A 513 -6.53 16.92 -17.82
C LYS A 513 -6.69 17.98 -18.92
N GLN A 514 -7.58 18.96 -18.71
CA GLN A 514 -7.85 20.01 -19.69
C GLN A 514 -6.73 21.05 -19.74
N ALA A 515 -6.34 21.61 -18.60
CA ALA A 515 -5.43 22.74 -18.54
C ALA A 515 -3.96 22.36 -18.36
N PHE A 516 -3.67 21.20 -17.79
CA PHE A 516 -2.31 20.73 -17.46
C PHE A 516 -2.05 19.29 -17.92
N PRO A 517 -2.29 18.94 -19.19
CA PRO A 517 -2.21 17.58 -19.66
C PRO A 517 -0.83 16.94 -19.43
N SER A 518 0.25 17.71 -19.56
CA SER A 518 1.62 17.26 -19.31
C SER A 518 1.86 16.91 -17.84
N ILE A 519 1.32 17.68 -16.90
CA ILE A 519 1.50 17.45 -15.46
C ILE A 519 0.83 16.14 -15.00
N VAL A 520 -0.28 15.75 -15.63
CA VAL A 520 -1.00 14.52 -15.32
C VAL A 520 -0.64 13.36 -16.25
N ASP A 521 0.30 13.58 -17.17
CA ASP A 521 0.80 12.50 -18.04
C ASP A 521 1.70 11.56 -17.25
N VAL A 522 1.42 10.26 -17.38
CA VAL A 522 2.13 9.17 -16.69
C VAL A 522 3.60 9.12 -17.13
N ASN A 523 3.85 9.16 -18.44
CA ASN A 523 5.19 9.04 -19.00
C ASN A 523 6.03 10.28 -18.68
N PHE A 524 5.42 11.47 -18.74
CA PHE A 524 6.10 12.70 -18.36
C PHE A 524 6.56 12.67 -16.89
N THR A 525 5.66 12.26 -15.99
CA THR A 525 6.01 12.17 -14.56
C THR A 525 7.06 11.10 -14.29
N ALA A 526 6.98 9.93 -14.93
CA ALA A 526 8.00 8.89 -14.82
C ALA A 526 9.37 9.35 -15.36
N THR A 527 9.38 10.06 -16.50
CA THR A 527 10.60 10.65 -17.08
C THR A 527 11.21 11.68 -16.12
N MET A 528 10.39 12.53 -15.52
CA MET A 528 10.85 13.53 -14.56
C MET A 528 11.47 12.87 -13.30
N GLU A 529 10.87 11.80 -12.78
CA GLU A 529 11.47 11.03 -11.68
C GLU A 529 12.81 10.40 -12.11
N GLY A 530 12.92 9.91 -13.34
CA GLY A 530 14.17 9.42 -13.92
C GLY A 530 15.23 10.50 -14.07
N LEU A 531 14.85 11.71 -14.47
CA LEU A 531 15.77 12.87 -14.55
C LEU A 531 16.30 13.25 -13.16
N LEU A 532 15.45 13.22 -12.12
CA LEU A 532 15.89 13.45 -10.74
C LEU A 532 16.86 12.37 -10.25
N ASP A 533 16.72 11.13 -10.69
CA ASP A 533 17.69 10.07 -10.40
C ASP A 533 19.01 10.30 -11.16
N CYS A 534 18.95 10.83 -12.39
CA CYS A 534 20.15 11.24 -13.14
C CYS A 534 20.87 12.42 -12.47
N VAL A 535 20.15 13.36 -11.87
CA VAL A 535 20.76 14.42 -11.04
C VAL A 535 21.46 13.81 -9.82
N ALA A 536 20.81 12.90 -9.11
CA ALA A 536 21.40 12.21 -7.97
C ALA A 536 22.65 11.38 -8.32
N ALA A 537 22.77 10.94 -9.58
CA ALA A 537 23.94 10.25 -10.12
C ALA A 537 25.01 11.21 -10.70
N GLY A 538 24.84 12.54 -10.60
CA GLY A 538 25.74 13.55 -11.11
C GLY A 538 25.82 13.65 -12.64
N THR A 539 24.91 12.99 -13.39
CA THR A 539 24.93 12.94 -14.87
C THR A 539 24.14 14.09 -15.51
N VAL A 540 23.23 14.72 -14.78
CA VAL A 540 22.41 15.85 -15.22
C VAL A 540 22.44 16.96 -14.18
N LYS A 541 22.58 18.21 -14.62
CA LYS A 541 22.53 19.37 -13.73
C LYS A 541 21.09 19.67 -13.33
N TRP A 542 20.83 19.88 -12.04
CA TRP A 542 19.51 20.15 -11.53
C TRP A 542 18.86 21.43 -12.12
N LYS A 543 19.67 22.50 -12.35
CA LYS A 543 19.21 23.74 -12.97
C LYS A 543 18.63 23.50 -14.37
N THR A 544 19.23 22.63 -15.15
CA THR A 544 18.71 22.25 -16.49
C THR A 544 17.32 21.62 -16.40
N VAL A 545 17.09 20.76 -15.41
CA VAL A 545 15.79 20.14 -15.22
C VAL A 545 14.72 21.17 -14.88
N VAL A 546 15.04 22.11 -14.00
CA VAL A 546 14.12 23.14 -13.52
C VAL A 546 13.85 24.19 -14.61
N SER A 547 14.90 24.65 -15.32
CA SER A 547 14.78 25.66 -16.37
C SER A 547 14.01 25.16 -17.60
N ASN A 548 14.11 23.89 -17.93
CA ASN A 548 13.34 23.30 -19.02
C ASN A 548 11.85 23.09 -18.66
N PHE A 549 11.55 22.90 -17.37
CA PHE A 549 10.19 22.65 -16.92
C PHE A 549 9.34 23.91 -16.74
N TYR A 550 9.93 24.98 -16.22
CA TYR A 550 9.17 26.15 -15.76
C TYR A 550 8.46 26.94 -16.89
N PRO A 551 9.06 27.18 -18.08
CA PRO A 551 8.41 27.96 -19.14
C PRO A 551 7.08 27.36 -19.61
N ASP A 552 7.05 26.03 -19.82
CA ASP A 552 5.85 25.33 -20.25
C ASP A 552 4.78 25.37 -19.16
N LEU A 553 5.16 25.12 -17.91
CA LEU A 553 4.22 25.24 -16.78
C LEU A 553 3.62 26.66 -16.68
N LYS A 554 4.45 27.70 -16.84
CA LYS A 554 3.97 29.09 -16.75
C LYS A 554 2.98 29.39 -17.87
N LYS A 555 3.28 29.00 -19.11
CA LYS A 555 2.39 29.15 -20.27
C LYS A 555 1.05 28.46 -20.02
N ASP A 556 1.05 27.22 -19.51
CA ASP A 556 -0.16 26.47 -19.22
C ASP A 556 -0.99 27.14 -18.10
N VAL A 557 -0.32 27.69 -17.06
CA VAL A 557 -0.98 28.42 -15.98
C VAL A 557 -1.63 29.72 -16.50
N ASP A 558 -0.89 30.50 -17.26
CA ASP A 558 -1.39 31.77 -17.81
C ASP A 558 -2.61 31.52 -18.72
N ALA A 559 -2.58 30.49 -19.57
CA ALA A 559 -3.73 30.09 -20.39
C ALA A 559 -4.91 29.61 -19.54
N ALA A 560 -4.65 28.79 -18.51
CA ALA A 560 -5.68 28.27 -17.65
C ALA A 560 -6.37 29.34 -16.78
N GLU A 561 -5.68 30.44 -16.42
CA GLU A 561 -6.28 31.56 -15.70
C GLU A 561 -7.36 32.26 -16.55
N GLU A 562 -7.13 32.36 -17.86
CA GLU A 562 -8.05 33.01 -18.81
C GLU A 562 -9.18 32.06 -19.24
N GLU A 563 -8.88 30.82 -19.59
CA GLU A 563 -9.79 29.89 -20.26
C GLU A 563 -10.69 29.10 -19.32
N LEU A 564 -10.24 28.80 -18.09
CA LEU A 564 -11.02 27.99 -17.17
C LEU A 564 -12.20 28.76 -16.58
N GLU A 565 -13.38 28.20 -16.71
CA GLU A 565 -14.57 28.70 -16.03
C GLU A 565 -14.61 28.26 -14.57
N LYS A 566 -15.38 29.00 -13.76
CA LYS A 566 -15.60 28.62 -12.36
C LYS A 566 -16.57 27.45 -12.29
N VAL A 567 -16.16 26.39 -11.60
CA VAL A 567 -16.98 25.20 -11.36
C VAL A 567 -17.58 25.29 -9.97
N ASP A 568 -18.90 25.39 -9.88
CA ASP A 568 -19.63 25.31 -8.61
C ASP A 568 -20.04 23.84 -8.37
N ILE A 569 -19.42 23.23 -7.37
CA ILE A 569 -19.80 21.88 -6.92
C ILE A 569 -21.07 22.04 -6.09
N GLN A 570 -22.17 21.48 -6.57
CA GLN A 570 -23.43 21.45 -5.84
C GLN A 570 -23.31 20.48 -4.67
N ASP A 571 -23.70 20.95 -3.48
CA ASP A 571 -23.78 20.05 -2.33
C ASP A 571 -24.94 19.05 -2.54
N GLU A 572 -24.71 17.79 -2.23
CA GLU A 572 -25.73 16.75 -2.30
C GLU A 572 -26.89 17.08 -1.34
N VAL A 573 -28.07 17.37 -1.91
CA VAL A 573 -29.26 17.74 -1.17
C VAL A 573 -29.91 16.49 -0.60
N THR A 574 -30.30 16.52 0.66
CA THR A 574 -30.98 15.40 1.33
C THR A 574 -32.45 15.73 1.63
N ASP A 575 -33.24 14.71 1.92
CA ASP A 575 -34.63 14.85 2.37
C ASP A 575 -34.75 15.38 3.80
N VAL A 576 -33.63 15.56 4.50
CA VAL A 576 -33.61 16.05 5.90
C VAL A 576 -33.82 17.56 5.93
N ILE A 577 -34.90 17.99 6.58
CA ILE A 577 -35.23 19.40 6.72
C ILE A 577 -34.49 20.00 7.93
N CYS A 578 -33.97 21.19 7.75
CA CYS A 578 -33.37 21.99 8.83
C CYS A 578 -34.44 22.50 9.80
N GLU A 579 -34.35 22.12 11.06
CA GLU A 579 -35.30 22.52 12.11
C GLU A 579 -35.32 24.03 12.37
N ASN A 580 -34.23 24.74 12.06
CA ASN A 580 -34.11 26.16 12.32
C ASN A 580 -34.67 27.06 11.19
N CYS A 581 -34.65 26.61 9.92
CA CYS A 581 -35.02 27.45 8.80
C CYS A 581 -35.81 26.76 7.68
N GLY A 582 -36.17 25.48 7.84
CA GLY A 582 -37.00 24.73 6.90
C GLY A 582 -36.36 24.33 5.57
N ARG A 583 -35.08 24.66 5.33
CA ARG A 583 -34.37 24.27 4.09
C ARG A 583 -33.94 22.81 4.15
N HIS A 584 -33.89 22.13 3.01
CA HIS A 584 -33.27 20.82 2.91
C HIS A 584 -31.82 20.91 3.28
N MET A 585 -31.34 19.98 4.16
CA MET A 585 -29.96 19.90 4.56
C MET A 585 -29.13 19.24 3.46
N VAL A 586 -27.89 19.65 3.36
CA VAL A 586 -26.94 19.12 2.38
C VAL A 586 -25.85 18.30 3.06
N ILE A 587 -25.33 17.28 2.37
CA ILE A 587 -24.21 16.51 2.87
C ILE A 587 -22.94 17.32 2.69
N LYS A 588 -22.28 17.59 3.81
CA LYS A 588 -20.94 18.20 3.82
C LYS A 588 -19.93 17.28 4.49
N TYR A 589 -18.69 17.49 4.14
CA TYR A 589 -17.59 16.69 4.67
C TYR A 589 -16.81 17.51 5.70
N GLY A 590 -16.72 17.03 6.94
CA GLY A 590 -15.95 17.60 8.04
C GLY A 590 -14.69 16.79 8.38
N PRO A 591 -13.91 17.24 9.37
CA PRO A 591 -12.71 16.51 9.83
C PRO A 591 -13.00 15.07 10.32
N HIS A 592 -14.25 14.80 10.73
CA HIS A 592 -14.68 13.52 11.26
C HIS A 592 -15.55 12.68 10.30
N GLY A 593 -15.69 13.12 9.03
CA GLY A 593 -16.47 12.43 8.00
C GLY A 593 -17.66 13.25 7.50
N ARG A 594 -18.65 12.59 6.88
CA ARG A 594 -19.87 13.21 6.36
C ARG A 594 -20.73 13.73 7.51
N PHE A 595 -21.34 14.90 7.31
CA PHE A 595 -22.35 15.45 8.20
C PHE A 595 -23.38 16.25 7.40
N LEU A 596 -24.56 16.41 7.94
CA LEU A 596 -25.60 17.25 7.36
C LEU A 596 -25.39 18.69 7.80
N ALA A 597 -25.39 19.62 6.87
CA ALA A 597 -25.30 21.06 7.12
C ALA A 597 -26.47 21.78 6.47
N CYS A 598 -26.92 22.84 7.11
CA CYS A 598 -27.89 23.72 6.49
C CYS A 598 -27.22 24.58 5.40
N PRO A 599 -27.76 24.63 4.16
CA PRO A 599 -27.22 25.48 3.10
C PRO A 599 -27.36 26.96 3.37
N GLY A 600 -28.15 27.35 4.37
CA GLY A 600 -28.31 28.74 4.80
C GLY A 600 -27.15 29.33 5.62
N PHE A 601 -26.00 28.68 5.68
CA PHE A 601 -24.80 29.23 6.31
C PHE A 601 -24.31 30.48 5.56
N PRO A 602 -23.89 31.57 6.23
CA PRO A 602 -23.63 31.73 7.67
C PRO A 602 -24.83 32.08 8.55
N GLU A 603 -25.99 32.36 8.01
CA GLU A 603 -27.20 32.77 8.73
C GLU A 603 -27.77 31.63 9.58
N CYS A 604 -27.83 30.42 9.02
CA CYS A 604 -28.22 29.21 9.73
C CYS A 604 -27.04 28.25 9.86
N LYS A 605 -26.58 28.05 11.10
CA LYS A 605 -25.40 27.21 11.41
C LYS A 605 -25.78 25.77 11.84
N ASN A 606 -27.00 25.32 11.55
CA ASN A 606 -27.46 24.02 11.97
C ASN A 606 -26.70 22.91 11.27
N THR A 607 -26.23 21.95 12.05
CA THR A 607 -25.53 20.76 11.54
C THR A 607 -26.02 19.52 12.29
N LYS A 608 -26.16 18.39 11.56
CA LYS A 608 -26.54 17.09 12.12
C LYS A 608 -25.51 16.03 11.72
N PRO A 609 -25.33 14.98 12.54
CA PRO A 609 -24.55 13.82 12.10
C PRO A 609 -25.19 13.17 10.88
N TYR A 610 -24.38 12.81 9.88
CA TYR A 610 -24.83 11.96 8.78
C TYR A 610 -24.58 10.50 9.14
N PHE A 611 -25.64 9.70 9.08
CA PHE A 611 -25.58 8.27 9.32
C PHE A 611 -25.97 7.51 8.05
N GLU A 612 -25.16 6.55 7.67
CA GLU A 612 -25.43 5.66 6.56
C GLU A 612 -26.57 4.71 6.95
N LYS A 613 -27.68 4.78 6.23
CA LYS A 613 -28.82 3.88 6.37
C LYS A 613 -28.49 2.53 5.74
N ILE A 614 -28.85 1.44 6.41
CA ILE A 614 -28.57 0.09 5.91
C ILE A 614 -29.76 -0.59 5.25
N GLY A 615 -30.89 0.11 5.11
CA GLY A 615 -32.10 -0.42 4.50
C GLY A 615 -32.84 -1.46 5.35
N VAL A 616 -32.59 -1.49 6.65
CA VAL A 616 -33.20 -2.46 7.58
C VAL A 616 -33.95 -1.75 8.68
N ALA A 617 -35.21 -2.12 8.89
CA ALA A 617 -36.03 -1.57 9.93
C ALA A 617 -35.59 -2.03 11.34
N CYS A 618 -35.62 -1.13 12.29
CA CYS A 618 -35.29 -1.42 13.67
C CYS A 618 -36.28 -2.41 14.28
N PRO A 619 -35.84 -3.53 14.85
CA PRO A 619 -36.74 -4.54 15.42
C PRO A 619 -37.48 -4.06 16.69
N LYS A 620 -37.06 -2.91 17.28
CA LYS A 620 -37.70 -2.33 18.45
C LYS A 620 -38.77 -1.27 18.11
N CYS A 621 -38.48 -0.36 17.19
CA CYS A 621 -39.36 0.80 16.93
C CYS A 621 -39.78 0.94 15.43
N GLY A 622 -39.28 0.10 14.55
CA GLY A 622 -39.59 0.13 13.12
C GLY A 622 -38.88 1.22 12.28
N LYS A 623 -38.17 2.19 12.91
CA LYS A 623 -37.38 3.19 12.20
C LYS A 623 -36.13 2.57 11.61
N GLU A 624 -35.38 3.33 10.78
CA GLU A 624 -34.20 2.84 10.10
C GLU A 624 -33.02 2.50 11.05
N ILE A 625 -32.31 1.42 10.73
CA ILE A 625 -31.02 1.12 11.34
C ILE A 625 -29.92 1.81 10.56
N VAL A 626 -29.01 2.46 11.29
CA VAL A 626 -27.91 3.24 10.74
C VAL A 626 -26.55 2.79 11.30
N LEU A 627 -25.52 2.97 10.49
CA LEU A 627 -24.15 2.69 10.93
C LEU A 627 -23.61 3.86 11.76
N LYS A 628 -23.28 3.57 13.02
CA LYS A 628 -22.73 4.53 13.99
C LYS A 628 -21.29 4.15 14.40
N LYS A 629 -20.58 5.10 15.03
CA LYS A 629 -19.25 4.87 15.61
C LYS A 629 -19.25 5.23 17.09
N THR A 630 -18.61 4.40 17.90
CA THR A 630 -18.34 4.73 19.32
C THR A 630 -17.30 5.85 19.41
N LYS A 631 -17.16 6.49 20.59
CA LYS A 631 -16.11 7.48 20.88
C LYS A 631 -14.67 6.97 20.59
N LYS A 632 -14.47 5.66 20.65
CA LYS A 632 -13.19 4.99 20.33
C LYS A 632 -13.08 4.57 18.86
N GLY A 633 -14.01 4.98 17.99
CA GLY A 633 -13.98 4.73 16.53
C GLY A 633 -14.50 3.35 16.09
N ARG A 634 -14.97 2.47 17.02
CA ARG A 634 -15.52 1.16 16.64
C ARG A 634 -16.91 1.31 16.03
N LYS A 635 -17.14 0.73 14.86
CA LYS A 635 -18.43 0.70 14.19
C LYS A 635 -19.44 -0.21 14.89
N TYR A 636 -20.70 0.23 14.93
CA TYR A 636 -21.85 -0.55 15.40
C TYR A 636 -23.10 -0.10 14.64
N TYR A 637 -24.13 -0.93 14.65
CA TYR A 637 -25.42 -0.64 14.05
C TYR A 637 -26.40 -0.24 15.14
N GLY A 638 -27.05 0.91 15.00
CA GLY A 638 -28.00 1.41 15.99
C GLY A 638 -29.21 2.02 15.31
N CYS A 639 -30.31 2.17 16.05
CA CYS A 639 -31.47 2.89 15.55
C CYS A 639 -31.14 4.35 15.25
N GLU A 640 -31.71 4.92 14.18
CA GLU A 640 -31.57 6.35 13.88
C GLU A 640 -32.14 7.22 15.00
N ASP A 641 -33.15 6.73 15.71
CA ASP A 641 -33.85 7.38 16.80
C ASP A 641 -33.14 7.27 18.16
N ASN A 642 -31.90 6.86 18.19
CA ASN A 642 -31.12 6.81 19.43
C ASN A 642 -30.77 8.26 19.88
N PRO A 643 -31.08 8.70 21.15
CA PRO A 643 -31.23 7.86 22.34
C PRO A 643 -32.63 7.33 22.67
N ASP A 644 -33.70 7.81 22.01
CA ASP A 644 -35.06 7.39 22.35
C ASP A 644 -35.30 5.89 22.08
N CYS A 645 -34.64 5.32 21.08
CA CYS A 645 -34.58 3.89 20.86
C CYS A 645 -33.15 3.37 21.10
N ASP A 646 -32.98 2.49 22.07
CA ASP A 646 -31.69 1.96 22.53
C ASP A 646 -31.19 0.75 21.71
N PHE A 647 -31.80 0.44 20.57
CA PHE A 647 -31.38 -0.69 19.75
C PHE A 647 -29.92 -0.54 19.29
N MET A 648 -29.13 -1.58 19.54
CA MET A 648 -27.73 -1.66 19.14
C MET A 648 -27.32 -3.07 18.75
N SER A 649 -26.54 -3.21 17.68
CA SER A 649 -25.91 -4.47 17.26
C SER A 649 -24.47 -4.23 16.82
N TRP A 650 -23.55 -5.13 17.21
CA TRP A 650 -22.18 -5.14 16.73
C TRP A 650 -22.00 -5.76 15.35
N GLN A 651 -22.96 -6.55 14.91
CA GLN A 651 -23.01 -7.21 13.60
C GLN A 651 -24.09 -6.54 12.77
N LYS A 652 -23.94 -6.55 11.44
CA LYS A 652 -24.92 -5.94 10.55
C LYS A 652 -26.24 -6.70 10.63
N PRO A 653 -27.34 -6.06 11.06
CA PRO A 653 -28.66 -6.67 11.03
C PRO A 653 -29.13 -6.91 9.59
N SER A 654 -29.84 -8.01 9.37
CA SER A 654 -30.50 -8.35 8.11
C SER A 654 -31.97 -7.99 8.19
N ALA A 655 -32.59 -7.68 7.05
CA ALA A 655 -34.03 -7.52 6.92
C ALA A 655 -34.80 -8.82 7.17
N LYS A 656 -34.11 -9.96 7.03
CA LYS A 656 -34.68 -11.30 7.18
C LYS A 656 -34.88 -11.66 8.65
N LYS A 657 -36.05 -12.19 9.00
CA LYS A 657 -36.35 -12.67 10.34
C LYS A 657 -36.07 -14.17 10.43
N CYS A 658 -35.66 -14.60 11.61
CA CYS A 658 -35.39 -16.01 11.89
C CYS A 658 -36.66 -16.84 11.73
N PRO A 659 -36.69 -17.84 10.87
CA PRO A 659 -37.89 -18.68 10.65
C PRO A 659 -38.26 -19.55 11.87
N LYS A 660 -37.27 -19.77 12.81
CA LYS A 660 -37.46 -20.59 13.99
C LYS A 660 -38.07 -19.84 15.17
N CYS A 661 -37.69 -18.55 15.38
CA CYS A 661 -38.12 -17.81 16.57
C CYS A 661 -38.62 -16.38 16.27
N GLY A 662 -38.63 -15.93 15.01
CA GLY A 662 -39.12 -14.60 14.61
C GLY A 662 -38.16 -13.44 14.94
N SER A 663 -37.05 -13.67 15.64
CA SER A 663 -36.09 -12.64 15.96
C SER A 663 -35.32 -12.17 14.72
N TYR A 664 -34.75 -10.96 14.78
CA TYR A 664 -33.91 -10.49 13.67
C TYR A 664 -32.64 -11.35 13.51
N MET A 665 -32.10 -11.39 12.30
CA MET A 665 -30.86 -12.09 12.00
C MET A 665 -29.72 -11.10 11.80
N VAL A 666 -28.49 -11.56 11.97
CA VAL A 666 -27.28 -10.76 11.77
C VAL A 666 -26.32 -11.43 10.79
N GLU A 667 -25.62 -10.63 10.00
CA GLU A 667 -24.62 -11.13 9.08
C GLU A 667 -23.33 -11.52 9.79
N LYS A 668 -22.84 -12.74 9.56
CA LYS A 668 -21.59 -13.27 10.11
C LYS A 668 -20.80 -13.98 9.01
N GLY A 669 -19.98 -13.22 8.25
CA GLY A 669 -19.37 -13.70 7.01
C GLY A 669 -20.45 -14.02 5.96
N ASN A 670 -20.41 -15.19 5.33
CA ASN A 670 -21.39 -15.63 4.34
C ASN A 670 -22.61 -16.33 4.95
N LYS A 671 -22.91 -16.06 6.22
CA LYS A 671 -24.03 -16.69 6.93
C LYS A 671 -24.90 -15.63 7.60
N LEU A 672 -26.19 -15.90 7.65
CA LEU A 672 -27.15 -15.22 8.50
C LEU A 672 -27.34 -16.05 9.77
N VAL A 673 -27.17 -15.41 10.92
CA VAL A 673 -27.25 -16.06 12.22
C VAL A 673 -28.35 -15.39 13.04
N CYS A 674 -29.17 -16.16 13.70
CA CYS A 674 -30.20 -15.63 14.61
C CYS A 674 -29.54 -14.82 15.73
N SER A 675 -30.10 -13.65 16.04
CA SER A 675 -29.61 -12.76 17.13
C SER A 675 -29.82 -13.35 18.52
N GLN A 676 -30.72 -14.32 18.67
CA GLN A 676 -30.96 -15.04 19.94
C GLN A 676 -29.98 -16.20 20.05
N GLU A 677 -29.04 -16.12 20.98
CA GLU A 677 -28.01 -17.17 21.20
C GLU A 677 -28.62 -18.54 21.50
N THR A 678 -29.75 -18.57 22.20
CA THR A 678 -30.47 -19.81 22.57
C THR A 678 -31.16 -20.47 21.37
N CYS A 679 -31.42 -19.73 20.27
CA CYS A 679 -32.10 -20.26 19.10
C CYS A 679 -31.16 -21.07 18.20
N GLY A 680 -29.93 -20.65 18.03
CA GLY A 680 -28.87 -21.32 17.29
C GLY A 680 -29.13 -21.48 15.79
N TYR A 681 -30.17 -20.85 15.20
CA TYR A 681 -30.49 -20.96 13.77
C TYR A 681 -29.44 -20.22 12.92
N VAL A 682 -28.98 -20.90 11.86
CA VAL A 682 -27.99 -20.39 10.91
C VAL A 682 -28.40 -20.82 9.50
N GLU A 683 -28.35 -19.91 8.56
CA GLU A 683 -28.51 -20.18 7.15
C GLU A 683 -27.42 -19.52 6.29
N ALA A 684 -27.22 -19.97 5.06
CA ALA A 684 -26.33 -19.29 4.12
C ALA A 684 -26.96 -17.96 3.70
N LYS A 685 -26.13 -16.96 3.46
CA LYS A 685 -26.59 -15.69 2.87
C LYS A 685 -26.78 -15.91 1.37
N ASP A 686 -27.96 -15.61 0.85
CA ASP A 686 -28.22 -15.63 -0.58
C ASP A 686 -27.38 -14.53 -1.26
N GLU A 687 -26.67 -14.87 -2.34
CA GLU A 687 -25.76 -13.95 -3.06
C GLU A 687 -26.49 -12.79 -3.78
N LYS A 688 -27.80 -12.65 -3.60
CA LYS A 688 -28.65 -11.65 -4.29
C LYS A 688 -29.23 -10.54 -3.39
N GLU A 689 -28.79 -10.43 -2.12
CA GLU A 689 -29.20 -9.31 -1.26
C GLU A 689 -28.03 -8.42 -0.81
#